data_182f393b4f7db40241a5fe74315900a5
#
_entry.id   182f393b4f7db40241a5fe74315900a5
#
_cell.length_a   1.000
_cell.length_b   1.000
_cell.length_c   1.000
_cell.angle_alpha   90.00
_cell.angle_beta   90.00
_cell.angle_gamma   90.00
#
_symmetry.space_group_name_H-M   'P 1'
#
loop_
_entity.id
_entity.type
_entity.pdbx_description
1 polymer ?
#
loop_
_entity_poly.entity_id
_entity_poly.type
_entity_poly.pdbx_seq_one_letter_code
_entity_poly.pdbx_strand_id
1 'polypeptide(L)'
;MANSAVEKTISTQELKEKLLDVLHNDFQTTPEDASDQQVYEALSKIVVGILKAKRRKFTVKTQSEGKKKVYYLSMEFLMGRSLKTSLYNLEMQKQATKVLKDMGISINGIYECEPDAGLGNGGLGRLAACYLDALAADDYHATGYSICYEYGIFKQKLEDGWQTELPDNWLPGGSVWLVPVPSKAVEVRFDGELKEYWDNQYHCVTHENYTSVMAVPYDLFVSGYNSEAVSKLRLWKAEMADFDMSMFNQGDYQKALSKNIISQAITKVLYPNDNHAEGKSLRLRQQYFLCAASIGDIVNQHMSVYGTLDNLHEKVAIHINDTHPTLAIPELMRVLLDDCGYSWDKAWHIVTNTFAYTNHTVMPEALEKWDCNLLKSVCPRIFSIIIEINERYCKDLWERYKDQAKVSHMSIVEDNKVKMATLCVHACHSVNGVAKIHSEIIKKETFKDEYLDTPTKFKNVTNGIAYRRWLYQSNEGLTDLLCEKIGDGFLKNAAELSKLAVFKDDKDVLDRLAKIKLDNKKSFAKYVKNQYGVVLNTDSIFDVQVKRLHEYKRQQLNALNIIAQYNYLKANPNADFVPKTYIFAAKAAPGYYMAKQIIKLIWNISQELKKDKKLNEKLNVIFLEDYNVSLSEILMPAANISEQISLAGTEASGTGNMKLMINGAITLGTLDGANVEIHEQVGDDNIIIFGMNVDEVNACKSGYKPMDIYNSNAVVKQAIDTLQYGINGQQFNEIADSLKNSDPYMALKDFDSYQKAQAYASECYKDQTKWQKMSLANIAGAGIFSADRSVEDYARDIWGLSK
;
A
#
# COMPACT_ATOMS: atom_id res chain seq x y z
N MET A 1 25.68 3.33 -29.87
CA MET A 1 26.13 3.67 -28.52
C MET A 1 26.22 5.20 -28.43
N ALA A 2 25.13 5.83 -28.06
CA ALA A 2 25.13 7.27 -27.77
C ALA A 2 25.06 7.36 -26.23
N ASN A 3 26.16 7.79 -25.61
CA ASN A 3 26.16 8.25 -24.22
C ASN A 3 25.17 9.40 -24.12
N SER A 4 23.95 9.14 -23.64
CA SER A 4 23.07 10.19 -23.17
C SER A 4 23.69 10.72 -21.89
N ALA A 5 24.36 11.87 -21.99
CA ALA A 5 24.81 12.58 -20.82
C ALA A 5 23.55 12.93 -20.00
N VAL A 6 23.34 12.22 -18.88
CA VAL A 6 22.37 12.64 -17.85
C VAL A 6 22.69 14.11 -17.56
N GLU A 7 21.68 14.96 -17.65
CA GLU A 7 21.86 16.40 -17.39
C GLU A 7 22.56 16.58 -16.04
N LYS A 8 23.64 17.38 -16.03
CA LYS A 8 24.46 17.61 -14.83
C LYS A 8 23.55 17.98 -13.65
N THR A 9 23.70 17.26 -12.58
CA THR A 9 23.13 17.59 -11.26
C THR A 9 23.44 19.05 -10.93
N ILE A 10 22.45 19.78 -10.42
CA ILE A 10 22.61 21.19 -10.01
C ILE A 10 23.84 21.33 -9.10
N SER A 11 24.69 22.34 -9.34
CA SER A 11 25.87 22.57 -8.50
C SER A 11 25.47 23.10 -7.12
N THR A 12 26.35 22.89 -6.12
CA THR A 12 26.12 23.41 -4.75
C THR A 12 25.90 24.94 -4.75
N GLN A 13 26.64 25.66 -5.59
CA GLN A 13 26.54 27.11 -5.71
C GLN A 13 25.19 27.52 -6.34
N GLU A 14 24.79 26.85 -7.41
CA GLU A 14 23.52 27.13 -8.08
C GLU A 14 22.32 26.79 -7.17
N LEU A 15 22.40 25.69 -6.40
CA LEU A 15 21.36 25.36 -5.43
C LEU A 15 21.26 26.42 -4.32
N LYS A 16 22.40 26.91 -3.85
CA LYS A 16 22.45 27.99 -2.84
C LYS A 16 21.81 29.26 -3.37
N GLU A 17 22.18 29.70 -4.57
CA GLU A 17 21.62 30.90 -5.20
C GLU A 17 20.09 30.78 -5.35
N LYS A 18 19.61 29.67 -5.89
CA LYS A 18 18.15 29.43 -6.02
C LYS A 18 17.44 29.42 -4.66
N LEU A 19 18.06 28.84 -3.62
CA LEU A 19 17.47 28.82 -2.28
C LEU A 19 17.35 30.22 -1.69
N LEU A 20 18.41 31.04 -1.84
CA LEU A 20 18.40 32.43 -1.42
C LEU A 20 17.35 33.25 -2.18
N ASP A 21 17.26 33.06 -3.50
CA ASP A 21 16.27 33.73 -4.33
C ASP A 21 14.83 33.42 -3.89
N VAL A 22 14.51 32.15 -3.63
CA VAL A 22 13.17 31.74 -3.16
C VAL A 22 12.89 32.27 -1.76
N LEU A 23 13.86 32.21 -0.83
CA LEU A 23 13.69 32.75 0.51
C LEU A 23 13.43 34.26 0.46
N HIS A 24 14.18 34.99 -0.36
CA HIS A 24 14.01 36.43 -0.52
C HIS A 24 12.66 36.79 -1.21
N ASN A 25 12.39 36.19 -2.36
CA ASN A 25 11.25 36.60 -3.20
C ASN A 25 9.91 36.11 -2.69
N ASP A 26 9.83 34.85 -2.20
CA ASP A 26 8.56 34.24 -1.80
C ASP A 26 8.27 34.43 -0.31
N PHE A 27 9.31 34.51 0.53
CA PHE A 27 9.15 34.56 2.00
C PHE A 27 9.62 35.89 2.60
N GLN A 28 10.28 36.76 1.80
CA GLN A 28 10.81 38.06 2.25
C GLN A 28 11.70 37.93 3.50
N THR A 29 12.55 36.87 3.52
CA THR A 29 13.41 36.54 4.66
C THR A 29 14.85 36.29 4.22
N THR A 30 15.78 36.32 5.18
CA THR A 30 17.18 35.90 5.00
C THR A 30 17.38 34.47 5.55
N PRO A 31 18.48 33.78 5.19
CA PRO A 31 18.75 32.46 5.74
C PRO A 31 18.84 32.41 7.26
N GLU A 32 19.34 33.48 7.88
CA GLU A 32 19.52 33.59 9.32
C GLU A 32 18.22 33.74 10.08
N ASP A 33 17.21 34.35 9.44
CA ASP A 33 15.89 34.62 10.01
C ASP A 33 14.83 33.61 9.56
N ALA A 34 15.12 32.75 8.58
CA ALA A 34 14.18 31.80 8.03
C ALA A 34 13.88 30.66 9.03
N SER A 35 12.62 30.35 9.20
CA SER A 35 12.22 29.14 9.93
C SER A 35 12.52 27.87 9.13
N ASP A 36 12.68 26.72 9.81
CA ASP A 36 12.85 25.41 9.15
C ASP A 36 11.74 25.13 8.15
N GLN A 37 10.50 25.55 8.45
CA GLN A 37 9.36 25.41 7.56
C GLN A 37 9.52 26.20 6.24
N GLN A 38 9.99 27.45 6.32
CA GLN A 38 10.25 28.27 5.12
C GLN A 38 11.39 27.69 4.27
N VAL A 39 12.45 27.21 4.91
CA VAL A 39 13.57 26.54 4.21
C VAL A 39 13.10 25.24 3.55
N TYR A 40 12.29 24.45 4.24
CA TYR A 40 11.65 23.25 3.67
C TYR A 40 10.82 23.57 2.43
N GLU A 41 9.94 24.57 2.51
CA GLU A 41 9.11 24.97 1.38
C GLU A 41 9.93 25.52 0.22
N ALA A 42 10.95 26.34 0.49
CA ALA A 42 11.83 26.90 -0.54
C ALA A 42 12.61 25.78 -1.26
N LEU A 43 13.20 24.85 -0.53
CA LEU A 43 13.92 23.73 -1.12
C LEU A 43 12.97 22.81 -1.90
N SER A 44 11.79 22.54 -1.38
CA SER A 44 10.76 21.74 -2.05
C SER A 44 10.27 22.39 -3.34
N LYS A 45 10.05 23.70 -3.38
CA LYS A 45 9.70 24.46 -4.61
C LYS A 45 10.76 24.30 -5.71
N ILE A 46 12.05 24.36 -5.34
CA ILE A 46 13.15 24.16 -6.29
C ILE A 46 13.11 22.74 -6.86
N VAL A 47 12.95 21.71 -6.00
CA VAL A 47 12.87 20.31 -6.42
C VAL A 47 11.66 20.07 -7.33
N VAL A 48 10.49 20.57 -6.98
CA VAL A 48 9.27 20.48 -7.81
C VAL A 48 9.50 21.14 -9.18
N GLY A 49 10.18 22.28 -9.23
CA GLY A 49 10.54 22.96 -10.47
C GLY A 49 11.41 22.08 -11.39
N ILE A 50 12.42 21.42 -10.82
CA ILE A 50 13.29 20.47 -11.53
C ILE A 50 12.48 19.27 -12.05
N LEU A 51 11.65 18.67 -11.21
CA LEU A 51 10.83 17.50 -11.58
C LEU A 51 9.83 17.85 -12.69
N LYS A 52 9.20 19.02 -12.65
CA LYS A 52 8.31 19.50 -13.72
C LYS A 52 9.04 19.65 -15.06
N ALA A 53 10.23 20.23 -15.05
CA ALA A 53 11.03 20.41 -16.25
C ALA A 53 11.45 19.05 -16.84
N LYS A 54 11.95 18.14 -16.01
CA LYS A 54 12.27 16.76 -16.42
C LYS A 54 11.04 16.03 -16.99
N ARG A 55 9.90 16.09 -16.32
CA ARG A 55 8.66 15.46 -16.80
C ARG A 55 8.24 16.00 -18.15
N ARG A 56 8.31 17.30 -18.35
CA ARG A 56 7.97 17.93 -19.64
C ARG A 56 8.86 17.42 -20.76
N LYS A 57 10.18 17.44 -20.55
CA LYS A 57 11.19 16.96 -21.51
C LYS A 57 10.94 15.50 -21.88
N PHE A 58 10.75 14.64 -20.88
CA PHE A 58 10.49 13.22 -21.05
C PHE A 58 9.16 12.96 -21.80
N THR A 59 8.11 13.72 -21.47
CA THR A 59 6.81 13.61 -22.15
C THR A 59 6.92 13.94 -23.63
N VAL A 60 7.63 15.01 -24.01
CA VAL A 60 7.85 15.37 -25.42
C VAL A 60 8.63 14.27 -26.14
N LYS A 61 9.70 13.73 -25.52
CA LYS A 61 10.48 12.63 -26.08
C LYS A 61 9.61 11.40 -26.35
N THR A 62 8.91 10.91 -25.34
CA THR A 62 8.08 9.70 -25.46
C THR A 62 6.90 9.85 -26.41
N GLN A 63 6.34 11.06 -26.55
CA GLN A 63 5.32 11.35 -27.53
C GLN A 63 5.87 11.30 -28.96
N SER A 64 7.04 11.91 -29.20
CA SER A 64 7.67 11.89 -30.54
C SER A 64 8.08 10.47 -30.94
N GLU A 65 8.41 9.62 -30.01
CA GLU A 65 8.74 8.19 -30.23
C GLU A 65 7.49 7.29 -30.31
N GLY A 66 6.30 7.83 -30.06
CA GLY A 66 5.06 7.07 -30.07
C GLY A 66 4.97 5.98 -28.99
N LYS A 67 5.72 6.12 -27.88
CA LYS A 67 5.77 5.14 -26.79
C LYS A 67 4.41 4.95 -26.14
N LYS A 68 4.09 3.70 -25.80
CA LYS A 68 2.90 3.35 -25.03
C LYS A 68 3.04 3.88 -23.60
N LYS A 69 1.93 4.38 -23.02
CA LYS A 69 1.88 4.96 -21.67
C LYS A 69 1.08 4.05 -20.74
N VAL A 70 1.48 4.00 -19.49
CA VAL A 70 0.71 3.30 -18.47
C VAL A 70 0.01 4.30 -17.54
N TYR A 71 -1.25 4.01 -17.27
CA TYR A 71 -2.09 4.72 -16.31
C TYR A 71 -2.51 3.75 -15.19
N TYR A 72 -2.10 4.05 -13.96
CA TYR A 72 -2.29 3.20 -12.81
C TYR A 72 -3.37 3.79 -11.90
N LEU A 73 -4.55 3.18 -11.86
CA LEU A 73 -5.70 3.66 -11.10
C LEU A 73 -5.75 2.96 -9.75
N SER A 74 -5.73 3.73 -8.67
CA SER A 74 -5.82 3.22 -7.31
C SER A 74 -6.55 4.20 -6.39
N MET A 75 -7.34 3.69 -5.45
CA MET A 75 -8.00 4.53 -4.43
C MET A 75 -6.99 5.10 -3.44
N GLU A 76 -5.79 4.57 -3.37
CA GLU A 76 -4.77 5.02 -2.41
C GLU A 76 -3.35 4.96 -3.00
N PHE A 77 -2.54 5.96 -2.61
CA PHE A 77 -1.10 6.00 -2.83
C PHE A 77 -0.41 6.44 -1.55
N LEU A 78 0.16 5.50 -0.81
CA LEU A 78 0.85 5.79 0.45
C LEU A 78 2.27 6.30 0.16
N MET A 79 2.36 7.59 -0.17
CA MET A 79 3.60 8.20 -0.71
C MET A 79 4.69 8.35 0.35
N GLY A 80 4.34 8.66 1.60
CA GLY A 80 5.31 9.13 2.58
C GLY A 80 5.82 10.53 2.24
N ARG A 81 6.98 10.91 2.77
CA ARG A 81 7.65 12.18 2.51
C ARG A 81 8.31 12.20 1.13
N SER A 82 8.24 13.31 0.43
CA SER A 82 8.69 13.49 -0.95
C SER A 82 10.08 14.14 -1.06
N LEU A 83 10.42 15.09 -0.18
CA LEU A 83 11.66 15.86 -0.27
C LEU A 83 12.90 14.97 -0.18
N LYS A 84 13.02 14.18 0.88
CA LYS A 84 14.18 13.29 1.09
C LYS A 84 14.36 12.37 -0.10
N THR A 85 13.29 11.66 -0.51
CA THR A 85 13.34 10.73 -1.64
C THR A 85 13.75 11.43 -2.94
N SER A 86 13.22 12.61 -3.22
CA SER A 86 13.57 13.36 -4.42
C SER A 86 15.01 13.80 -4.43
N LEU A 87 15.55 14.27 -3.29
CA LEU A 87 16.97 14.65 -3.18
C LEU A 87 17.89 13.45 -3.43
N TYR A 88 17.58 12.27 -2.91
CA TYR A 88 18.33 11.04 -3.16
C TYR A 88 18.23 10.60 -4.62
N ASN A 89 17.03 10.53 -5.19
CA ASN A 89 16.80 10.08 -6.56
C ASN A 89 17.40 11.03 -7.61
N LEU A 90 17.45 12.33 -7.33
CA LEU A 90 18.09 13.36 -8.16
C LEU A 90 19.58 13.54 -7.88
N GLU A 91 20.14 12.74 -6.97
CA GLU A 91 21.55 12.83 -6.52
C GLU A 91 21.93 14.24 -6.00
N MET A 92 20.98 14.95 -5.39
CA MET A 92 21.13 16.30 -4.84
C MET A 92 21.34 16.33 -3.32
N GLN A 93 21.23 15.18 -2.63
CA GLN A 93 21.26 15.10 -1.16
C GLN A 93 22.55 15.69 -0.58
N LYS A 94 23.72 15.39 -1.16
CA LYS A 94 25.02 15.90 -0.70
C LYS A 94 25.12 17.42 -0.85
N GLN A 95 24.66 17.96 -1.98
CA GLN A 95 24.63 19.39 -2.25
C GLN A 95 23.70 20.12 -1.28
N ALA A 96 22.50 19.61 -1.09
CA ALA A 96 21.53 20.18 -0.16
C ALA A 96 22.05 20.16 1.28
N THR A 97 22.63 19.04 1.72
CA THR A 97 23.24 18.93 3.07
C THR A 97 24.35 19.96 3.26
N LYS A 98 25.20 20.15 2.24
CA LYS A 98 26.28 21.13 2.32
C LYS A 98 25.78 22.56 2.39
N VAL A 99 24.84 22.94 1.49
CA VAL A 99 24.23 24.28 1.47
C VAL A 99 23.60 24.60 2.81
N LEU A 100 22.76 23.71 3.34
CA LEU A 100 22.07 23.91 4.61
C LEU A 100 23.06 23.99 5.78
N LYS A 101 24.07 23.12 5.80
CA LYS A 101 25.12 23.14 6.82
C LYS A 101 25.90 24.47 6.81
N ASP A 102 26.26 24.98 5.63
CA ASP A 102 26.94 26.29 5.47
C ASP A 102 26.05 27.44 5.94
N MET A 103 24.73 27.25 6.02
CA MET A 103 23.74 28.19 6.57
C MET A 103 23.40 27.91 8.04
N GLY A 104 24.07 26.95 8.69
CA GLY A 104 23.82 26.57 10.09
C GLY A 104 22.55 25.73 10.30
N ILE A 105 21.93 25.20 9.25
CA ILE A 105 20.65 24.50 9.28
C ILE A 105 20.88 22.98 9.17
N SER A 106 20.12 22.20 9.95
CA SER A 106 20.15 20.74 9.89
C SER A 106 19.20 20.19 8.84
N ILE A 107 19.67 19.45 7.84
CA ILE A 107 18.84 18.80 6.84
C ILE A 107 17.81 17.84 7.46
N ASN A 108 18.16 17.19 8.57
CA ASN A 108 17.22 16.31 9.28
C ASN A 108 16.07 17.09 9.90
N GLY A 109 16.31 18.30 10.41
CA GLY A 109 15.24 19.20 10.87
C GLY A 109 14.30 19.56 9.72
N ILE A 110 14.86 19.86 8.55
CA ILE A 110 14.08 20.18 7.36
C ILE A 110 13.20 19.00 6.90
N TYR A 111 13.71 17.75 6.96
CA TYR A 111 12.88 16.58 6.63
C TYR A 111 11.73 16.38 7.60
N GLU A 112 11.87 16.77 8.87
CA GLU A 112 10.77 16.65 9.86
C GLU A 112 9.65 17.69 9.66
N CYS A 113 9.87 18.74 8.86
CA CYS A 113 8.84 19.70 8.50
C CYS A 113 7.80 19.12 7.52
N GLU A 114 8.15 18.03 6.79
CA GLU A 114 7.23 17.40 5.84
C GLU A 114 6.36 16.35 6.53
N PRO A 115 5.02 16.49 6.54
CA PRO A 115 4.13 15.44 7.00
C PRO A 115 4.08 14.28 6.00
N ASP A 116 3.81 13.06 6.48
CA ASP A 116 3.44 11.96 5.59
C ASP A 116 2.12 12.28 4.88
N ALA A 117 2.09 12.10 3.57
CA ALA A 117 0.89 12.37 2.78
C ALA A 117 -0.24 11.40 3.15
N GLY A 118 -1.40 11.94 3.52
CA GLY A 118 -2.61 11.20 3.93
C GLY A 118 -3.39 10.61 2.75
N LEU A 119 -2.68 10.09 1.73
CA LEU A 119 -3.24 9.58 0.47
C LEU A 119 -3.34 8.05 0.43
N GLY A 120 -3.02 7.37 1.50
CA GLY A 120 -3.04 5.91 1.57
C GLY A 120 -3.01 5.39 3.00
N ASN A 121 -3.23 4.10 3.16
CA ASN A 121 -3.32 3.48 4.48
C ASN A 121 -2.41 2.26 4.65
N GLY A 122 -2.34 1.38 3.67
CA GLY A 122 -1.71 0.06 3.86
C GLY A 122 -0.86 -0.42 2.70
N GLY A 123 -0.72 -1.75 2.60
CA GLY A 123 0.12 -2.41 1.61
C GLY A 123 -0.24 -2.08 0.18
N LEU A 124 -1.53 -2.01 -0.15
CA LEU A 124 -2.04 -1.66 -1.47
C LEU A 124 -1.56 -0.27 -1.92
N GLY A 125 -1.75 0.74 -1.07
CA GLY A 125 -1.36 2.12 -1.38
C GLY A 125 0.16 2.30 -1.41
N ARG A 126 0.89 1.60 -0.53
CA ARG A 126 2.35 1.67 -0.58
C ARG A 126 2.93 0.98 -1.82
N LEU A 127 2.33 -0.13 -2.25
CA LEU A 127 2.71 -0.80 -3.50
C LEU A 127 2.53 0.14 -4.71
N ALA A 128 1.37 0.80 -4.82
CA ALA A 128 1.11 1.78 -5.87
C ALA A 128 2.15 2.91 -5.90
N ALA A 129 2.53 3.43 -4.72
CA ALA A 129 3.58 4.44 -4.58
C ALA A 129 4.97 3.90 -4.99
N CYS A 130 5.30 2.66 -4.61
CA CYS A 130 6.54 1.99 -5.03
C CYS A 130 6.62 1.80 -6.54
N TYR A 131 5.50 1.51 -7.19
CA TYR A 131 5.47 1.34 -8.64
C TYR A 131 5.65 2.65 -9.39
N LEU A 132 5.14 3.78 -8.90
CA LEU A 132 5.43 5.08 -9.52
C LEU A 132 6.91 5.45 -9.45
N ASP A 133 7.58 5.14 -8.33
CA ASP A 133 9.03 5.30 -8.18
C ASP A 133 9.78 4.41 -9.17
N ALA A 134 9.45 3.13 -9.23
CA ALA A 134 10.10 2.16 -10.10
C ALA A 134 9.86 2.47 -11.59
N LEU A 135 8.64 2.84 -11.99
CA LEU A 135 8.32 3.24 -13.36
C LEU A 135 9.15 4.46 -13.81
N ALA A 136 9.38 5.42 -12.89
CA ALA A 136 10.26 6.53 -13.17
C ALA A 136 11.74 6.10 -13.20
N ALA A 137 12.18 5.21 -12.30
CA ALA A 137 13.56 4.73 -12.26
C ALA A 137 13.95 3.93 -13.51
N ASP A 138 12.98 3.26 -14.12
CA ASP A 138 13.15 2.43 -15.33
C ASP A 138 12.76 3.13 -16.63
N ASP A 139 12.58 4.45 -16.60
CA ASP A 139 12.28 5.30 -17.75
C ASP A 139 10.99 4.96 -18.50
N TYR A 140 9.95 4.48 -17.79
CA TYR A 140 8.62 4.31 -18.33
C TYR A 140 7.75 5.56 -18.17
N HIS A 141 6.89 5.83 -19.18
CA HIS A 141 5.95 6.95 -19.11
C HIS A 141 4.70 6.56 -18.32
N ALA A 142 4.67 6.91 -17.04
CA ALA A 142 3.60 6.55 -16.13
C ALA A 142 2.84 7.75 -15.56
N THR A 143 1.54 7.53 -15.31
CA THR A 143 0.70 8.42 -14.50
C THR A 143 -0.16 7.57 -13.58
N GLY A 144 -0.10 7.82 -12.27
CA GLY A 144 -1.04 7.30 -11.30
C GLY A 144 -2.24 8.23 -11.18
N TYR A 145 -3.41 7.68 -10.89
CA TYR A 145 -4.62 8.43 -10.59
C TYR A 145 -5.20 8.03 -9.25
N SER A 146 -5.55 9.01 -8.43
CA SER A 146 -6.24 8.83 -7.16
C SER A 146 -7.07 10.05 -6.80
N ILE A 147 -7.59 10.09 -5.59
CA ILE A 147 -8.37 11.19 -5.03
C ILE A 147 -7.46 12.06 -4.16
N CYS A 148 -7.63 13.38 -4.23
CA CYS A 148 -6.95 14.35 -3.38
C CYS A 148 -7.69 14.44 -2.03
N TYR A 149 -7.49 13.44 -1.16
CA TYR A 149 -8.12 13.44 0.14
C TYR A 149 -7.62 14.60 1.00
N GLU A 150 -8.55 15.32 1.62
CA GLU A 150 -8.24 16.40 2.57
C GLU A 150 -7.70 15.83 3.89
N TYR A 151 -8.27 14.71 4.32
CA TYR A 151 -7.84 13.95 5.50
C TYR A 151 -7.45 12.55 5.10
N GLY A 152 -6.36 12.05 5.68
CA GLY A 152 -6.00 10.65 5.63
C GLY A 152 -7.04 9.76 6.33
N ILE A 153 -6.73 8.48 6.51
CA ILE A 153 -7.69 7.55 7.10
C ILE A 153 -8.06 7.96 8.54
N PHE A 154 -7.10 8.22 9.39
CA PHE A 154 -7.14 8.84 10.71
C PHE A 154 -5.74 8.86 11.34
N LYS A 155 -5.51 9.75 12.30
CA LYS A 155 -4.43 9.63 13.28
C LYS A 155 -4.87 8.73 14.41
N GLN A 156 -4.05 7.73 14.74
CA GLN A 156 -4.34 6.82 15.83
C GLN A 156 -3.78 7.35 17.15
N LYS A 157 -4.62 7.36 18.17
CA LYS A 157 -4.21 7.54 19.56
C LYS A 157 -4.77 6.41 20.42
N LEU A 158 -4.01 6.00 21.44
CA LEU A 158 -4.50 5.05 22.42
C LEU A 158 -4.87 5.75 23.72
N GLU A 159 -6.14 5.62 24.11
CA GLU A 159 -6.65 6.09 25.38
C GLU A 159 -6.99 4.88 26.24
N ASP A 160 -6.24 4.67 27.32
CA ASP A 160 -6.30 3.45 28.15
C ASP A 160 -6.24 2.14 27.33
N GLY A 161 -5.40 2.16 26.30
CA GLY A 161 -5.21 1.04 25.37
C GLY A 161 -6.27 0.93 24.28
N TRP A 162 -7.34 1.72 24.32
CA TRP A 162 -8.38 1.73 23.29
C TRP A 162 -8.02 2.65 22.13
N GLN A 163 -8.14 2.16 20.89
CA GLN A 163 -7.88 2.98 19.72
C GLN A 163 -8.94 4.07 19.56
N THR A 164 -8.49 5.30 19.52
CA THR A 164 -9.27 6.51 19.18
C THR A 164 -8.79 7.04 17.83
N GLU A 165 -9.72 7.37 16.95
CA GLU A 165 -9.46 7.92 15.62
C GLU A 165 -9.57 9.45 15.64
N LEU A 166 -8.47 10.13 15.34
CA LEU A 166 -8.39 11.59 15.22
C LEU A 166 -8.28 12.00 13.75
N PRO A 167 -8.74 13.22 13.38
CA PRO A 167 -8.56 13.72 12.02
C PRO A 167 -7.08 13.76 11.61
N ASP A 168 -6.75 13.11 10.50
CA ASP A 168 -5.42 13.18 9.90
C ASP A 168 -5.34 14.35 8.92
N ASN A 169 -5.23 15.57 9.45
CA ASN A 169 -5.04 16.76 8.64
C ASN A 169 -3.59 16.88 8.20
N TRP A 170 -3.26 16.33 7.04
CA TRP A 170 -1.92 16.34 6.46
C TRP A 170 -1.66 17.52 5.50
N LEU A 171 -2.69 18.31 5.18
CA LEU A 171 -2.66 19.48 4.28
C LEU A 171 -2.98 20.82 4.97
N PRO A 172 -2.39 21.14 6.12
CA PRO A 172 -2.67 22.42 6.76
C PRO A 172 -2.13 23.58 5.90
N GLY A 173 -3.03 24.31 5.23
CA GLY A 173 -2.63 25.42 4.36
C GLY A 173 -2.17 25.03 2.95
N GLY A 174 -2.34 23.76 2.53
CA GLY A 174 -1.91 23.25 1.24
C GLY A 174 -0.58 22.49 1.29
N SER A 175 -0.11 22.06 0.15
CA SER A 175 1.19 21.38 0.02
C SER A 175 1.96 21.89 -1.18
N VAL A 176 3.23 22.21 -1.00
CA VAL A 176 4.16 22.60 -2.07
C VAL A 176 4.29 21.53 -3.16
N TRP A 177 4.03 20.26 -2.82
CA TRP A 177 4.11 19.13 -3.74
C TRP A 177 2.90 18.97 -4.66
N LEU A 178 1.76 19.57 -4.31
CA LEU A 178 0.52 19.49 -5.08
C LEU A 178 0.38 20.70 -6.02
N VAL A 179 0.60 20.47 -7.29
CA VAL A 179 0.51 21.51 -8.32
C VAL A 179 -0.87 21.50 -8.95
N PRO A 180 -1.72 22.53 -8.75
CA PRO A 180 -3.05 22.58 -9.33
C PRO A 180 -2.98 22.77 -10.86
N VAL A 181 -3.89 22.10 -11.59
CA VAL A 181 -4.02 22.19 -13.04
C VAL A 181 -5.50 22.40 -13.43
N PRO A 182 -6.16 23.49 -13.01
CA PRO A 182 -7.59 23.66 -13.16
C PRO A 182 -8.08 23.67 -14.62
N SER A 183 -7.21 23.99 -15.58
CA SER A 183 -7.52 23.92 -17.02
C SER A 183 -7.75 22.50 -17.54
N LYS A 184 -7.50 21.47 -16.72
CA LYS A 184 -7.74 20.05 -17.00
C LYS A 184 -8.83 19.45 -16.12
N ALA A 185 -9.71 20.30 -15.56
CA ALA A 185 -10.85 19.83 -14.79
C ALA A 185 -11.81 19.00 -15.67
N VAL A 186 -12.41 17.98 -15.08
CA VAL A 186 -13.35 17.06 -15.75
C VAL A 186 -14.68 17.09 -15.01
N GLU A 187 -15.79 17.19 -15.73
CA GLU A 187 -17.13 17.05 -15.17
C GLU A 187 -17.47 15.59 -14.91
N VAL A 188 -17.92 15.28 -13.68
CA VAL A 188 -18.44 13.97 -13.30
C VAL A 188 -19.92 14.10 -12.93
N ARG A 189 -20.77 13.24 -13.52
CA ARG A 189 -22.22 13.28 -13.38
C ARG A 189 -22.70 12.14 -12.51
N PHE A 190 -23.45 12.48 -11.47
CA PHE A 190 -24.06 11.55 -10.53
C PHE A 190 -25.58 11.67 -10.55
N ASP A 191 -26.23 10.61 -10.11
CA ASP A 191 -27.69 10.59 -9.90
C ASP A 191 -28.47 10.78 -11.23
N GLY A 192 -29.69 11.31 -11.15
CA GLY A 192 -30.48 11.62 -12.33
C GLY A 192 -31.18 10.43 -12.98
N GLU A 193 -31.63 10.63 -14.19
CA GLU A 193 -32.44 9.68 -14.93
C GLU A 193 -31.92 9.52 -16.36
N LEU A 194 -32.15 8.34 -16.96
CA LEU A 194 -31.84 8.08 -18.36
C LEU A 194 -33.11 8.22 -19.21
N LYS A 195 -32.97 8.91 -20.34
CA LYS A 195 -33.93 8.87 -21.43
C LYS A 195 -33.32 8.16 -22.62
N GLU A 196 -34.00 7.14 -23.07
CA GLU A 196 -33.58 6.32 -24.20
C GLU A 196 -34.54 6.54 -25.38
N TYR A 197 -33.97 6.77 -26.56
CA TYR A 197 -34.77 6.91 -27.81
C TYR A 197 -33.94 6.39 -28.99
N TRP A 198 -34.64 6.10 -30.06
CA TRP A 198 -34.02 5.67 -31.31
C TRP A 198 -34.09 6.79 -32.34
N ASP A 199 -32.93 7.14 -32.87
CA ASP A 199 -32.79 8.06 -33.98
C ASP A 199 -32.16 7.35 -35.17
N ASN A 200 -32.95 7.13 -36.23
CA ASN A 200 -32.53 6.50 -37.49
C ASN A 200 -31.73 5.19 -37.31
N GLN A 201 -32.12 4.30 -36.43
CA GLN A 201 -31.50 3.03 -36.04
C GLN A 201 -30.35 3.16 -35.02
N TYR A 202 -30.00 4.36 -34.56
CA TYR A 202 -29.09 4.53 -33.46
C TYR A 202 -29.84 4.59 -32.14
N HIS A 203 -29.42 3.75 -31.21
CA HIS A 203 -29.89 3.82 -29.81
C HIS A 203 -29.15 4.98 -29.11
N CYS A 204 -29.91 5.99 -28.76
CA CYS A 204 -29.39 7.19 -28.08
C CYS A 204 -29.84 7.17 -26.61
N VAL A 205 -28.92 7.49 -25.73
CA VAL A 205 -29.14 7.62 -24.30
C VAL A 205 -28.75 9.01 -23.85
N THR A 206 -29.67 9.73 -23.21
CA THR A 206 -29.38 11.01 -22.58
C THR A 206 -29.48 10.89 -21.06
N HIS A 207 -28.57 11.54 -20.35
CA HIS A 207 -28.56 11.58 -18.89
C HIS A 207 -29.11 12.93 -18.45
N GLU A 208 -30.24 12.94 -17.74
CA GLU A 208 -30.96 14.13 -17.32
C GLU A 208 -31.05 14.22 -15.80
N ASN A 209 -31.30 15.44 -15.29
CA ASN A 209 -31.46 15.73 -13.86
C ASN A 209 -30.30 15.24 -12.98
N TYR A 210 -29.10 15.15 -13.53
CA TYR A 210 -27.92 14.70 -12.81
C TYR A 210 -27.33 15.79 -11.89
N THR A 211 -26.54 15.36 -10.92
CA THR A 211 -25.70 16.24 -10.09
C THR A 211 -24.31 16.31 -10.72
N SER A 212 -23.87 17.53 -11.09
CA SER A 212 -22.55 17.77 -11.66
C SER A 212 -21.52 18.08 -10.59
N VAL A 213 -20.37 17.42 -10.63
CA VAL A 213 -19.22 17.66 -9.76
C VAL A 213 -18.00 17.85 -10.64
N MET A 214 -17.26 18.94 -10.42
CA MET A 214 -16.00 19.17 -11.13
C MET A 214 -14.86 18.45 -10.42
N ALA A 215 -14.17 17.59 -11.15
CA ALA A 215 -12.93 16.97 -10.73
C ALA A 215 -11.75 17.84 -11.14
N VAL A 216 -11.16 18.57 -10.20
CA VAL A 216 -10.03 19.47 -10.43
C VAL A 216 -8.74 18.73 -10.11
N PRO A 217 -7.80 18.61 -11.08
CA PRO A 217 -6.59 17.83 -10.84
C PRO A 217 -5.49 18.61 -10.14
N TYR A 218 -4.80 17.91 -9.25
CA TYR A 218 -3.55 18.31 -8.60
C TYR A 218 -2.48 17.30 -8.95
N ASP A 219 -1.37 17.74 -9.51
CA ASP A 219 -0.28 16.88 -9.94
C ASP A 219 0.85 16.86 -8.91
N LEU A 220 1.23 15.65 -8.47
CA LEU A 220 2.41 15.37 -7.67
C LEU A 220 3.43 14.64 -8.55
N PHE A 221 4.69 15.12 -8.56
CA PHE A 221 5.75 14.55 -9.39
C PHE A 221 6.62 13.59 -8.57
N VAL A 222 6.85 12.39 -9.10
CA VAL A 222 7.59 11.30 -8.44
C VAL A 222 8.87 11.04 -9.22
N SER A 223 10.00 11.31 -8.56
CA SER A 223 11.33 11.11 -9.15
C SER A 223 11.68 9.63 -9.26
N GLY A 224 12.40 9.26 -10.30
CA GLY A 224 13.13 7.99 -10.38
C GLY A 224 14.60 8.20 -10.05
N TYR A 225 15.27 7.14 -9.56
CA TYR A 225 16.69 7.19 -9.24
C TYR A 225 17.52 7.23 -10.53
N ASN A 226 18.32 8.28 -10.70
CA ASN A 226 19.25 8.48 -11.82
C ASN A 226 18.62 8.08 -13.17
N SER A 227 17.45 8.68 -13.50
CA SER A 227 16.64 8.37 -14.67
C SER A 227 16.23 9.64 -15.42
N GLU A 228 15.80 9.52 -16.67
CA GLU A 228 15.24 10.64 -17.45
C GLU A 228 13.76 10.88 -17.09
N ALA A 229 13.04 9.81 -16.73
CA ALA A 229 11.63 9.86 -16.43
C ALA A 229 11.32 10.48 -15.07
N VAL A 230 10.13 11.01 -14.99
CA VAL A 230 9.45 11.41 -13.76
C VAL A 230 8.02 10.90 -13.87
N SER A 231 7.57 10.08 -12.95
CA SER A 231 6.17 9.67 -12.86
C SER A 231 5.31 10.83 -12.34
N LYS A 232 4.04 10.80 -12.68
CA LYS A 232 3.07 11.78 -12.18
C LYS A 232 1.97 11.05 -11.41
N LEU A 233 1.62 11.55 -10.24
CA LEU A 233 0.41 11.18 -9.54
C LEU A 233 -0.59 12.32 -9.69
N ARG A 234 -1.68 12.10 -10.42
CA ARG A 234 -2.78 13.05 -10.57
C ARG A 234 -3.86 12.74 -9.56
N LEU A 235 -4.15 13.71 -8.72
CA LEU A 235 -5.09 13.64 -7.62
C LEU A 235 -6.30 14.51 -7.93
N TRP A 236 -7.49 13.90 -7.88
CA TRP A 236 -8.74 14.60 -8.17
C TRP A 236 -9.36 15.19 -6.92
N LYS A 237 -9.58 16.50 -6.92
CA LYS A 237 -10.33 17.22 -5.89
C LYS A 237 -11.72 17.54 -6.42
N ALA A 238 -12.74 17.19 -5.65
CA ALA A 238 -14.11 17.51 -6.00
C ALA A 238 -14.43 18.96 -5.65
N GLU A 239 -14.90 19.71 -6.64
CA GLU A 239 -15.38 21.07 -6.50
C GLU A 239 -16.79 21.18 -7.08
N MET A 240 -17.55 22.12 -6.60
CA MET A 240 -18.89 22.39 -7.11
C MET A 240 -18.80 22.94 -8.54
N ALA A 241 -19.62 22.42 -9.45
CA ALA A 241 -19.65 22.91 -10.83
C ALA A 241 -20.23 24.33 -10.92
N ASP A 242 -21.35 24.56 -10.24
CA ASP A 242 -22.07 25.83 -10.27
C ASP A 242 -22.51 26.25 -8.87
N PHE A 243 -22.30 27.52 -8.54
CA PHE A 243 -22.82 28.12 -7.32
C PHE A 243 -24.14 28.86 -7.61
N ASP A 244 -25.21 28.47 -6.92
CA ASP A 244 -26.54 29.09 -7.12
C ASP A 244 -26.63 30.46 -6.45
N MET A 245 -26.18 31.47 -7.17
CA MET A 245 -26.26 32.85 -6.72
C MET A 245 -27.69 33.30 -6.48
N SER A 246 -28.68 32.77 -7.19
CA SER A 246 -30.09 33.12 -7.03
C SER A 246 -30.63 32.67 -5.67
N MET A 247 -30.39 31.39 -5.30
CA MET A 247 -30.76 30.88 -3.99
C MET A 247 -30.03 31.60 -2.86
N PHE A 248 -28.71 31.84 -3.05
CA PHE A 248 -27.92 32.56 -2.09
C PHE A 248 -28.45 33.97 -1.82
N ASN A 249 -28.81 34.73 -2.89
CA ASN A 249 -29.36 36.09 -2.80
C ASN A 249 -30.78 36.11 -2.20
N GLN A 250 -31.51 35.00 -2.27
CA GLN A 250 -32.84 34.83 -1.64
C GLN A 250 -32.73 34.53 -0.14
N GLY A 251 -31.51 34.32 0.38
CA GLY A 251 -31.28 34.01 1.80
C GLY A 251 -31.35 32.48 2.12
N ASP A 252 -31.59 31.61 1.15
CA ASP A 252 -31.58 30.15 1.32
C ASP A 252 -30.17 29.60 1.25
N TYR A 253 -29.30 30.00 2.19
CA TYR A 253 -27.89 29.63 2.22
C TYR A 253 -27.69 28.13 2.38
N GLN A 254 -28.52 27.46 3.18
CA GLN A 254 -28.40 26.01 3.40
C GLN A 254 -28.62 25.23 2.09
N LYS A 255 -29.62 25.63 1.33
CA LYS A 255 -29.96 24.97 0.07
C LYS A 255 -28.96 25.29 -1.04
N ALA A 256 -28.49 26.55 -1.10
CA ALA A 256 -27.44 26.93 -2.03
C ALA A 256 -26.12 26.20 -1.77
N LEU A 257 -25.82 25.85 -0.50
CA LEU A 257 -24.61 25.14 -0.10
C LEU A 257 -24.78 23.62 -0.01
N SER A 258 -26.02 23.10 0.02
CA SER A 258 -26.26 21.66 0.22
C SER A 258 -25.60 20.78 -0.83
N LYS A 259 -25.65 21.18 -2.11
CA LYS A 259 -24.98 20.47 -3.23
C LYS A 259 -23.45 20.49 -3.07
N ASN A 260 -22.90 21.57 -2.50
CA ASN A 260 -21.47 21.72 -2.22
C ASN A 260 -20.99 20.73 -1.16
N ILE A 261 -21.80 20.50 -0.12
CA ILE A 261 -21.46 19.57 0.97
C ILE A 261 -21.28 18.14 0.44
N ILE A 262 -22.20 17.68 -0.42
CA ILE A 262 -22.13 16.34 -1.02
C ILE A 262 -20.89 16.22 -1.92
N SER A 263 -20.64 17.24 -2.76
CA SER A 263 -19.46 17.26 -3.64
C SER A 263 -18.16 17.23 -2.83
N GLN A 264 -18.03 18.07 -1.82
CA GLN A 264 -16.85 18.10 -0.97
C GLN A 264 -16.63 16.81 -0.18
N ALA A 265 -17.70 16.11 0.24
CA ALA A 265 -17.61 14.85 0.96
C ALA A 265 -16.85 13.77 0.18
N ILE A 266 -16.94 13.78 -1.16
CA ILE A 266 -16.27 12.80 -2.04
C ILE A 266 -14.75 12.78 -1.82
N THR A 267 -14.13 13.94 -1.63
CA THR A 267 -12.68 14.01 -1.44
C THR A 267 -12.28 14.35 0.01
N LYS A 268 -13.19 14.20 0.97
CA LYS A 268 -12.92 14.61 2.34
C LYS A 268 -12.02 13.63 3.08
N VAL A 269 -12.35 12.36 3.10
CA VAL A 269 -11.68 11.34 3.92
C VAL A 269 -11.41 10.08 3.11
N LEU A 270 -10.21 9.53 3.28
CA LEU A 270 -9.83 8.21 2.76
C LEU A 270 -10.59 7.11 3.53
N TYR A 271 -11.29 6.24 2.80
CA TYR A 271 -12.06 5.11 3.34
C TYR A 271 -13.04 5.49 4.45
N PRO A 272 -14.11 6.25 4.15
CA PRO A 272 -15.16 6.52 5.12
C PRO A 272 -15.80 5.21 5.59
N ASN A 273 -16.32 5.21 6.82
CA ASN A 273 -17.03 4.06 7.38
C ASN A 273 -18.26 3.73 6.52
N ASP A 274 -18.39 2.48 6.09
CA ASP A 274 -19.45 1.96 5.22
C ASP A 274 -20.39 0.96 5.91
N ASN A 275 -20.44 0.95 7.22
CA ASN A 275 -21.38 0.12 7.99
C ASN A 275 -22.84 0.59 7.84
N HIS A 276 -23.09 1.73 7.22
CA HIS A 276 -24.40 2.33 6.97
C HIS A 276 -24.56 2.72 5.49
N ALA A 277 -25.80 2.98 5.07
CA ALA A 277 -26.17 3.23 3.67
C ALA A 277 -25.46 4.47 3.07
N GLU A 278 -25.36 5.55 3.85
CA GLU A 278 -24.72 6.80 3.44
C GLU A 278 -23.22 6.59 3.19
N GLY A 279 -22.56 5.82 4.03
CA GLY A 279 -21.15 5.50 3.87
C GLY A 279 -20.89 4.62 2.64
N LYS A 280 -21.77 3.65 2.37
CA LYS A 280 -21.71 2.85 1.12
C LYS A 280 -21.92 3.73 -0.11
N SER A 281 -22.90 4.62 -0.09
CA SER A 281 -23.14 5.58 -1.16
C SER A 281 -21.93 6.49 -1.40
N LEU A 282 -21.32 7.01 -0.33
CA LEU A 282 -20.14 7.86 -0.43
C LEU A 282 -18.94 7.09 -1.02
N ARG A 283 -18.68 5.87 -0.58
CA ARG A 283 -17.60 5.05 -1.15
C ARG A 283 -17.81 4.75 -2.63
N LEU A 284 -19.04 4.45 -3.04
CA LEU A 284 -19.36 4.24 -4.45
C LEU A 284 -19.14 5.53 -5.27
N ARG A 285 -19.54 6.68 -4.73
CA ARG A 285 -19.29 7.99 -5.36
C ARG A 285 -17.80 8.29 -5.49
N GLN A 286 -16.98 7.97 -4.49
CA GLN A 286 -15.53 8.11 -4.56
C GLN A 286 -14.94 7.26 -5.69
N GLN A 287 -15.35 6.00 -5.81
CA GLN A 287 -14.87 5.10 -6.87
C GLN A 287 -15.27 5.60 -8.26
N TYR A 288 -16.52 5.97 -8.45
CA TYR A 288 -16.97 6.48 -9.75
C TYR A 288 -16.33 7.83 -10.09
N PHE A 289 -16.19 8.74 -9.11
CA PHE A 289 -15.50 10.01 -9.28
C PHE A 289 -14.07 9.81 -9.79
N LEU A 290 -13.30 8.93 -9.16
CA LEU A 290 -11.96 8.58 -9.62
C LEU A 290 -11.98 8.05 -11.05
N CYS A 291 -12.87 7.11 -11.35
CA CYS A 291 -12.93 6.47 -12.65
C CYS A 291 -13.31 7.45 -13.77
N ALA A 292 -14.38 8.19 -13.59
CA ALA A 292 -14.90 9.11 -14.61
C ALA A 292 -13.90 10.25 -14.90
N ALA A 293 -13.33 10.86 -13.87
CA ALA A 293 -12.34 11.92 -14.04
C ALA A 293 -11.07 11.41 -14.73
N SER A 294 -10.59 10.22 -14.36
CA SER A 294 -9.37 9.63 -14.92
C SER A 294 -9.55 9.20 -16.37
N ILE A 295 -10.66 8.55 -16.71
CA ILE A 295 -10.97 8.17 -18.10
C ILE A 295 -11.12 9.42 -18.98
N GLY A 296 -11.84 10.45 -18.50
CA GLY A 296 -11.98 11.72 -19.21
C GLY A 296 -10.62 12.37 -19.51
N ASP A 297 -9.70 12.42 -18.55
CA ASP A 297 -8.35 12.96 -18.75
C ASP A 297 -7.52 12.11 -19.72
N ILE A 298 -7.56 10.77 -19.61
CA ILE A 298 -6.85 9.85 -20.53
C ILE A 298 -7.34 10.03 -21.96
N VAL A 299 -8.65 10.04 -22.16
CA VAL A 299 -9.27 10.23 -23.48
C VAL A 299 -8.91 11.59 -24.08
N ASN A 300 -9.04 12.66 -23.31
CA ASN A 300 -8.69 14.01 -23.76
C ASN A 300 -7.21 14.13 -24.13
N GLN A 301 -6.30 13.55 -23.33
CA GLN A 301 -4.88 13.52 -23.64
C GLN A 301 -4.60 12.72 -24.92
N HIS A 302 -5.23 11.56 -25.08
CA HIS A 302 -5.05 10.72 -26.26
C HIS A 302 -5.56 11.42 -27.53
N MET A 303 -6.78 11.96 -27.48
CA MET A 303 -7.39 12.71 -28.58
C MET A 303 -6.56 13.91 -29.00
N SER A 304 -5.95 14.63 -28.05
CA SER A 304 -5.09 15.78 -28.35
C SER A 304 -3.81 15.41 -29.12
N VAL A 305 -3.39 14.16 -29.07
CA VAL A 305 -2.17 13.66 -29.73
C VAL A 305 -2.50 12.93 -31.04
N TYR A 306 -3.52 12.08 -31.02
CA TYR A 306 -3.79 11.14 -32.12
C TYR A 306 -5.06 11.47 -32.94
N GLY A 307 -5.96 12.30 -32.40
CA GLY A 307 -7.21 12.69 -33.06
C GLY A 307 -8.24 11.56 -33.22
N THR A 308 -7.97 10.37 -32.70
CA THR A 308 -8.84 9.19 -32.74
C THR A 308 -8.67 8.34 -31.51
N LEU A 309 -9.69 7.54 -31.16
CA LEU A 309 -9.58 6.53 -30.10
C LEU A 309 -9.40 5.10 -30.66
N ASP A 310 -9.34 4.93 -31.98
CA ASP A 310 -9.20 3.63 -32.63
C ASP A 310 -7.95 2.87 -32.17
N ASN A 311 -6.87 3.59 -31.94
CA ASN A 311 -5.58 3.05 -31.51
C ASN A 311 -5.31 3.23 -29.98
N LEU A 312 -6.34 3.50 -29.19
CA LEU A 312 -6.16 3.74 -27.75
C LEU A 312 -5.43 2.58 -27.07
N HIS A 313 -5.88 1.36 -27.29
CA HIS A 313 -5.30 0.14 -26.71
C HIS A 313 -3.84 -0.14 -27.12
N GLU A 314 -3.41 0.40 -28.25
CA GLU A 314 -2.02 0.28 -28.72
C GLU A 314 -1.08 1.29 -28.01
N LYS A 315 -1.62 2.42 -27.59
CA LYS A 315 -0.86 3.56 -27.03
C LYS A 315 -1.06 3.75 -25.54
N VAL A 316 -2.03 3.07 -24.97
CA VAL A 316 -2.44 3.21 -23.55
C VAL A 316 -2.63 1.84 -22.92
N ALA A 317 -2.06 1.66 -21.73
CA ALA A 317 -2.41 0.57 -20.81
C ALA A 317 -3.04 1.20 -19.57
N ILE A 318 -4.21 0.73 -19.16
CA ILE A 318 -4.87 1.16 -17.92
C ILE A 318 -4.87 -0.01 -16.95
N HIS A 319 -4.29 0.20 -15.79
CA HIS A 319 -4.17 -0.82 -14.75
C HIS A 319 -5.13 -0.55 -13.60
N ILE A 320 -5.97 -1.53 -13.29
CA ILE A 320 -6.94 -1.53 -12.18
C ILE A 320 -6.30 -2.18 -10.97
N ASN A 321 -6.00 -1.38 -9.94
CA ASN A 321 -5.38 -1.82 -8.70
C ASN A 321 -6.45 -2.19 -7.68
N ASP A 322 -6.69 -3.49 -7.50
CA ASP A 322 -7.86 -4.05 -6.84
C ASP A 322 -9.18 -3.70 -7.57
N THR A 323 -10.34 -4.04 -6.99
CA THR A 323 -11.65 -3.81 -7.61
C THR A 323 -12.16 -2.37 -7.48
N HIS A 324 -11.49 -1.52 -6.69
CA HIS A 324 -11.99 -0.17 -6.42
C HIS A 324 -12.18 0.68 -7.69
N PRO A 325 -11.28 0.68 -8.70
CA PRO A 325 -11.48 1.46 -9.92
C PRO A 325 -12.13 0.65 -11.07
N THR A 326 -12.86 -0.42 -10.79
CA THR A 326 -13.52 -1.25 -11.82
C THR A 326 -14.47 -0.45 -12.72
N LEU A 327 -15.15 0.57 -12.17
CA LEU A 327 -16.10 1.39 -12.92
C LEU A 327 -15.44 2.18 -14.08
N ALA A 328 -14.12 2.22 -14.17
CA ALA A 328 -13.40 2.75 -15.32
C ALA A 328 -13.68 1.97 -16.61
N ILE A 329 -13.99 0.67 -16.50
CA ILE A 329 -14.34 -0.20 -17.63
C ILE A 329 -15.64 0.27 -18.30
N PRO A 330 -16.79 0.28 -17.61
CA PRO A 330 -18.03 0.77 -18.21
C PRO A 330 -18.00 2.27 -18.49
N GLU A 331 -17.18 3.06 -17.80
CA GLU A 331 -17.02 4.48 -18.11
C GLU A 331 -16.32 4.68 -19.46
N LEU A 332 -15.28 3.92 -19.79
CA LEU A 332 -14.67 4.00 -21.11
C LEU A 332 -15.64 3.53 -22.20
N MET A 333 -16.47 2.49 -21.92
CA MET A 333 -17.56 2.10 -22.81
C MET A 333 -18.53 3.26 -23.04
N ARG A 334 -18.95 3.95 -21.97
CA ARG A 334 -19.86 5.11 -22.08
C ARG A 334 -19.26 6.20 -22.98
N VAL A 335 -18.03 6.56 -22.77
CA VAL A 335 -17.35 7.60 -23.60
C VAL A 335 -17.31 7.17 -25.08
N LEU A 336 -16.95 5.92 -25.36
CA LEU A 336 -16.88 5.41 -26.73
C LEU A 336 -18.26 5.35 -27.40
N LEU A 337 -19.29 4.90 -26.67
CA LEU A 337 -20.65 4.75 -27.19
C LEU A 337 -21.36 6.10 -27.31
N ASP A 338 -21.45 6.83 -26.19
CA ASP A 338 -22.33 8.00 -26.07
C ASP A 338 -21.67 9.29 -26.58
N ASP A 339 -20.36 9.50 -26.25
CA ASP A 339 -19.67 10.73 -26.61
C ASP A 339 -19.00 10.64 -28.00
N CYS A 340 -18.60 9.43 -28.42
CA CYS A 340 -17.85 9.23 -29.68
C CYS A 340 -18.63 8.46 -30.77
N GLY A 341 -19.80 7.90 -30.48
CA GLY A 341 -20.67 7.20 -31.41
C GLY A 341 -20.11 5.89 -31.99
N TYR A 342 -19.23 5.21 -31.24
CA TYR A 342 -18.71 3.91 -31.66
C TYR A 342 -19.79 2.83 -31.53
N SER A 343 -19.72 1.82 -32.41
CA SER A 343 -20.53 0.62 -32.23
C SER A 343 -20.09 -0.15 -30.97
N TRP A 344 -21.00 -0.94 -30.38
CA TRP A 344 -20.69 -1.76 -29.21
C TRP A 344 -19.46 -2.63 -29.40
N ASP A 345 -19.39 -3.36 -30.49
CA ASP A 345 -18.31 -4.32 -30.75
C ASP A 345 -16.95 -3.63 -30.88
N LYS A 346 -16.93 -2.47 -31.55
CA LYS A 346 -15.70 -1.67 -31.66
C LYS A 346 -15.28 -1.10 -30.31
N ALA A 347 -16.22 -0.55 -29.56
CA ALA A 347 -15.96 -0.04 -28.20
C ALA A 347 -15.46 -1.14 -27.26
N TRP A 348 -16.12 -2.30 -27.27
CA TRP A 348 -15.74 -3.44 -26.46
C TRP A 348 -14.36 -3.99 -26.80
N HIS A 349 -14.02 -4.06 -28.09
CA HIS A 349 -12.66 -4.43 -28.52
C HIS A 349 -11.59 -3.48 -27.95
N ILE A 350 -11.81 -2.17 -28.00
CA ILE A 350 -10.87 -1.18 -27.47
C ILE A 350 -10.76 -1.37 -25.94
N VAL A 351 -11.87 -1.46 -25.24
CA VAL A 351 -11.91 -1.59 -23.77
C VAL A 351 -11.18 -2.85 -23.31
N THR A 352 -11.53 -4.00 -23.89
CA THR A 352 -10.97 -5.28 -23.47
C THR A 352 -9.48 -5.44 -23.77
N ASN A 353 -8.90 -4.62 -24.65
CA ASN A 353 -7.47 -4.61 -24.93
C ASN A 353 -6.71 -3.48 -24.22
N THR A 354 -7.41 -2.61 -23.47
CA THR A 354 -6.79 -1.48 -22.76
C THR A 354 -6.58 -1.77 -21.27
N PHE A 355 -7.49 -2.52 -20.64
CA PHE A 355 -7.50 -2.75 -19.20
C PHE A 355 -6.79 -4.04 -18.77
N ALA A 356 -6.07 -3.93 -17.64
CA ALA A 356 -5.55 -5.05 -16.88
C ALA A 356 -5.90 -4.89 -15.40
N TYR A 357 -6.03 -6.00 -14.68
CA TYR A 357 -6.51 -6.05 -13.30
C TYR A 357 -5.56 -6.85 -12.40
N THR A 358 -5.23 -6.28 -11.25
CA THR A 358 -4.54 -7.00 -10.16
C THR A 358 -5.50 -7.27 -9.03
N ASN A 359 -5.65 -8.54 -8.66
CA ASN A 359 -6.34 -8.97 -7.45
C ASN A 359 -5.38 -8.94 -6.26
N HIS A 360 -5.82 -8.35 -5.14
CA HIS A 360 -5.05 -8.29 -3.88
C HIS A 360 -5.69 -9.09 -2.75
N THR A 361 -6.75 -9.83 -3.04
CA THR A 361 -7.61 -10.49 -2.05
C THR A 361 -7.55 -12.00 -2.22
N VAL A 362 -7.32 -12.73 -1.12
CA VAL A 362 -7.40 -14.19 -1.11
C VAL A 362 -8.80 -14.67 -0.71
N MET A 363 -9.40 -14.01 0.29
CA MET A 363 -10.67 -14.42 0.87
C MET A 363 -11.85 -14.05 -0.03
N PRO A 364 -12.65 -15.02 -0.54
CA PRO A 364 -13.76 -14.73 -1.45
C PRO A 364 -14.82 -13.78 -0.88
N GLU A 365 -15.04 -13.81 0.43
CA GLU A 365 -15.98 -12.93 1.13
C GLU A 365 -15.56 -11.45 1.12
N ALA A 366 -14.28 -11.16 0.90
CA ALA A 366 -13.76 -9.81 0.80
C ALA A 366 -13.78 -9.25 -0.63
N LEU A 367 -14.22 -10.03 -1.62
CA LEU A 367 -14.44 -9.55 -2.99
C LEU A 367 -15.62 -8.58 -3.01
N GLU A 368 -15.39 -7.38 -3.57
CA GLU A 368 -16.35 -6.29 -3.54
C GLU A 368 -17.58 -6.57 -4.40
N LYS A 369 -18.75 -6.34 -3.81
CA LYS A 369 -20.06 -6.45 -4.49
C LYS A 369 -20.88 -5.21 -4.18
N TRP A 370 -21.48 -4.60 -5.21
CA TRP A 370 -22.36 -3.46 -5.05
C TRP A 370 -23.82 -3.83 -5.28
N ASP A 371 -24.72 -3.31 -4.44
CA ASP A 371 -26.17 -3.44 -4.65
C ASP A 371 -26.58 -2.75 -5.97
N CYS A 372 -27.38 -3.44 -6.78
CA CYS A 372 -27.80 -2.93 -8.08
C CYS A 372 -28.62 -1.65 -7.98
N ASN A 373 -29.49 -1.52 -6.96
CA ASN A 373 -30.31 -0.32 -6.79
C ASN A 373 -29.46 0.88 -6.39
N LEU A 374 -28.46 0.66 -5.52
CA LEU A 374 -27.51 1.70 -5.15
C LEU A 374 -26.69 2.16 -6.36
N LEU A 375 -26.13 1.23 -7.12
CA LEU A 375 -25.33 1.55 -8.30
C LEU A 375 -26.17 2.27 -9.36
N LYS A 376 -27.41 1.80 -9.60
CA LYS A 376 -28.36 2.45 -10.50
C LYS A 376 -28.73 3.87 -10.05
N SER A 377 -28.86 4.12 -8.75
CA SER A 377 -29.20 5.45 -8.25
C SER A 377 -28.04 6.44 -8.35
N VAL A 378 -26.81 5.97 -8.14
CA VAL A 378 -25.60 6.84 -8.12
C VAL A 378 -25.07 7.11 -9.53
N CYS A 379 -25.03 6.11 -10.39
CA CYS A 379 -24.50 6.21 -11.76
C CYS A 379 -25.34 5.36 -12.74
N PRO A 380 -26.57 5.84 -13.10
CA PRO A 380 -27.55 5.07 -13.85
C PRO A 380 -27.03 4.60 -15.22
N ARG A 381 -26.27 5.44 -15.96
CA ARG A 381 -25.74 5.04 -17.27
C ARG A 381 -24.68 3.94 -17.15
N ILE A 382 -23.81 4.03 -16.17
CA ILE A 382 -22.80 3.01 -15.90
C ILE A 382 -23.46 1.69 -15.53
N PHE A 383 -24.49 1.72 -14.70
CA PHE A 383 -25.28 0.54 -14.37
C PHE A 383 -25.91 -0.10 -15.61
N SER A 384 -26.54 0.70 -16.51
CA SER A 384 -27.15 0.17 -17.72
C SER A 384 -26.13 -0.52 -18.65
N ILE A 385 -24.91 0.03 -18.75
CA ILE A 385 -23.82 -0.58 -19.51
C ILE A 385 -23.35 -1.88 -18.87
N ILE A 386 -23.25 -1.94 -17.53
CA ILE A 386 -22.88 -3.17 -16.80
C ILE A 386 -23.92 -4.27 -17.06
N ILE A 387 -25.22 -3.94 -17.06
CA ILE A 387 -26.28 -4.90 -17.37
C ILE A 387 -26.13 -5.45 -18.79
N GLU A 388 -25.91 -4.60 -19.78
CA GLU A 388 -25.69 -5.04 -21.17
C GLU A 388 -24.42 -5.91 -21.30
N ILE A 389 -23.32 -5.57 -20.61
CA ILE A 389 -22.12 -6.42 -20.56
C ILE A 389 -22.48 -7.79 -19.98
N ASN A 390 -23.22 -7.81 -18.87
CA ASN A 390 -23.64 -9.05 -18.21
C ASN A 390 -24.52 -9.92 -19.12
N GLU A 391 -25.51 -9.33 -19.78
CA GLU A 391 -26.43 -10.07 -20.67
C GLU A 391 -25.66 -10.71 -21.83
N ARG A 392 -24.78 -9.98 -22.48
CA ARG A 392 -23.91 -10.50 -23.55
C ARG A 392 -22.99 -11.61 -23.05
N TYR A 393 -22.38 -11.43 -21.88
CA TYR A 393 -21.53 -12.45 -21.27
C TYR A 393 -22.31 -13.72 -20.90
N CYS A 394 -23.46 -13.58 -20.26
CA CYS A 394 -24.32 -14.73 -19.93
C CYS A 394 -24.82 -15.49 -21.17
N LYS A 395 -25.14 -14.76 -22.25
CA LYS A 395 -25.50 -15.37 -23.53
C LYS A 395 -24.36 -16.20 -24.11
N ASP A 396 -23.16 -15.64 -24.16
CA ASP A 396 -21.97 -16.34 -24.63
C ASP A 396 -21.64 -17.58 -23.78
N LEU A 397 -21.70 -17.46 -22.45
CA LEU A 397 -21.54 -18.59 -21.54
C LEU A 397 -22.57 -19.68 -21.76
N TRP A 398 -23.86 -19.29 -21.98
CA TRP A 398 -24.92 -20.23 -22.29
C TRP A 398 -24.68 -20.96 -23.63
N GLU A 399 -24.24 -20.26 -24.64
CA GLU A 399 -23.92 -20.87 -25.93
C GLU A 399 -22.83 -21.91 -25.83
N ARG A 400 -21.81 -21.66 -24.99
CA ARG A 400 -20.66 -22.54 -24.78
C ARG A 400 -20.94 -23.72 -23.84
N TYR A 401 -21.61 -23.48 -22.73
CA TYR A 401 -21.71 -24.49 -21.66
C TYR A 401 -23.07 -25.17 -21.56
N LYS A 402 -24.18 -24.52 -21.94
CA LYS A 402 -25.56 -25.01 -21.76
C LYS A 402 -25.88 -25.44 -20.31
N ASP A 403 -25.20 -24.80 -19.33
CA ASP A 403 -25.31 -25.10 -17.90
C ASP A 403 -25.73 -23.81 -17.15
N GLN A 404 -27.00 -23.80 -16.69
CA GLN A 404 -27.57 -22.63 -16.02
C GLN A 404 -26.87 -22.31 -14.69
N ALA A 405 -26.45 -23.32 -13.95
CA ALA A 405 -25.77 -23.11 -12.65
C ALA A 405 -24.39 -22.46 -12.88
N LYS A 406 -23.66 -22.92 -13.88
CA LYS A 406 -22.37 -22.35 -14.26
C LYS A 406 -22.51 -20.91 -14.78
N VAL A 407 -23.51 -20.64 -15.63
CA VAL A 407 -23.78 -19.29 -16.12
C VAL A 407 -24.11 -18.35 -14.96
N SER A 408 -24.97 -18.77 -14.02
CA SER A 408 -25.31 -17.97 -12.85
C SER A 408 -24.06 -17.68 -11.99
N HIS A 409 -23.25 -18.70 -11.72
CA HIS A 409 -22.03 -18.55 -10.92
C HIS A 409 -21.04 -17.57 -11.56
N MET A 410 -20.83 -17.64 -12.87
CA MET A 410 -19.90 -16.77 -13.60
C MET A 410 -20.51 -15.42 -13.99
N SER A 411 -21.82 -15.20 -13.83
CA SER A 411 -22.47 -13.92 -14.19
C SER A 411 -21.88 -12.77 -13.37
N ILE A 412 -21.85 -11.57 -13.97
CA ILE A 412 -21.41 -10.33 -13.32
C ILE A 412 -22.46 -9.85 -12.32
N VAL A 413 -23.74 -10.07 -12.63
CA VAL A 413 -24.86 -9.67 -11.78
C VAL A 413 -25.57 -10.92 -11.28
N GLU A 414 -25.62 -11.05 -9.95
CA GLU A 414 -26.25 -12.17 -9.24
C GLU A 414 -26.87 -11.66 -7.93
N ASP A 415 -28.04 -12.16 -7.55
CA ASP A 415 -28.74 -11.80 -6.32
C ASP A 415 -28.83 -10.29 -6.05
N ASN A 416 -29.20 -9.52 -7.07
CA ASN A 416 -29.28 -8.06 -7.03
C ASN A 416 -27.96 -7.38 -6.64
N LYS A 417 -26.81 -8.00 -6.95
CA LYS A 417 -25.49 -7.45 -6.70
C LYS A 417 -24.62 -7.54 -7.94
N VAL A 418 -23.79 -6.51 -8.14
CA VAL A 418 -22.74 -6.49 -9.16
C VAL A 418 -21.46 -7.00 -8.54
N LYS A 419 -20.90 -8.08 -9.08
CA LYS A 419 -19.61 -8.69 -8.68
C LYS A 419 -18.47 -7.97 -9.40
N MET A 420 -17.80 -7.06 -8.72
CA MET A 420 -16.79 -6.18 -9.35
C MET A 420 -15.60 -6.96 -9.87
N ALA A 421 -15.11 -7.94 -9.13
CA ALA A 421 -14.01 -8.78 -9.57
C ALA A 421 -14.35 -9.59 -10.82
N THR A 422 -15.56 -10.14 -10.92
CA THR A 422 -16.03 -10.87 -12.11
C THR A 422 -16.08 -9.94 -13.33
N LEU A 423 -16.54 -8.69 -13.17
CA LEU A 423 -16.49 -7.69 -14.25
C LEU A 423 -15.05 -7.44 -14.72
N CYS A 424 -14.10 -7.29 -13.79
CA CYS A 424 -12.68 -7.12 -14.13
C CYS A 424 -12.14 -8.34 -14.87
N VAL A 425 -12.37 -9.56 -14.38
CA VAL A 425 -11.87 -10.79 -15.00
C VAL A 425 -12.43 -10.97 -16.41
N HIS A 426 -13.73 -10.65 -16.61
CA HIS A 426 -14.34 -10.71 -17.94
C HIS A 426 -13.76 -9.67 -18.90
N ALA A 427 -13.66 -8.41 -18.48
CA ALA A 427 -13.33 -7.28 -19.37
C ALA A 427 -11.83 -7.05 -19.56
N CYS A 428 -10.95 -7.45 -18.63
CA CYS A 428 -9.52 -7.20 -18.74
C CYS A 428 -8.82 -8.26 -19.59
N HIS A 429 -7.79 -7.86 -20.35
CA HIS A 429 -6.96 -8.81 -21.10
C HIS A 429 -6.02 -9.62 -20.21
N SER A 430 -5.71 -9.12 -19.02
CA SER A 430 -4.84 -9.79 -18.05
C SER A 430 -5.36 -9.61 -16.63
N VAL A 431 -5.25 -10.67 -15.85
CA VAL A 431 -5.58 -10.73 -14.41
C VAL A 431 -4.35 -11.32 -13.70
N ASN A 432 -3.82 -10.63 -12.70
CA ASN A 432 -2.68 -11.19 -11.98
C ASN A 432 -2.89 -11.24 -10.47
N GLY A 433 -2.27 -12.25 -9.86
CA GLY A 433 -2.00 -12.30 -8.44
C GLY A 433 -0.67 -11.63 -8.10
N VAL A 434 -0.40 -11.48 -6.80
CA VAL A 434 0.70 -10.66 -6.26
C VAL A 434 1.79 -11.45 -5.52
N ALA A 435 1.69 -12.78 -5.53
CA ALA A 435 2.69 -13.75 -5.11
C ALA A 435 2.40 -15.08 -5.83
N LYS A 436 3.39 -15.97 -5.92
CA LYS A 436 3.20 -17.27 -6.60
C LYS A 436 2.03 -18.06 -6.01
N ILE A 437 2.02 -18.22 -4.69
CA ILE A 437 0.96 -18.98 -4.00
C ILE A 437 -0.40 -18.31 -4.17
N HIS A 438 -0.49 -16.99 -4.11
CA HIS A 438 -1.72 -16.24 -4.34
C HIS A 438 -2.23 -16.45 -5.77
N SER A 439 -1.36 -16.40 -6.76
CA SER A 439 -1.72 -16.64 -8.16
C SER A 439 -2.28 -18.04 -8.40
N GLU A 440 -1.77 -19.04 -7.67
CA GLU A 440 -2.32 -20.40 -7.73
C GLU A 440 -3.67 -20.54 -7.02
N ILE A 441 -3.87 -19.83 -5.89
CA ILE A 441 -5.15 -19.82 -5.18
C ILE A 441 -6.24 -19.18 -6.05
N ILE A 442 -5.97 -18.05 -6.70
CA ILE A 442 -6.97 -17.42 -7.56
C ILE A 442 -7.35 -18.29 -8.77
N LYS A 443 -6.43 -19.09 -9.30
CA LYS A 443 -6.70 -20.04 -10.42
C LYS A 443 -7.48 -21.27 -9.96
N LYS A 444 -7.21 -21.78 -8.76
CA LYS A 444 -7.76 -23.06 -8.28
C LYS A 444 -9.06 -22.89 -7.47
N GLU A 445 -9.22 -21.72 -6.83
CA GLU A 445 -10.31 -21.48 -5.88
C GLU A 445 -11.12 -20.24 -6.28
N THR A 446 -10.54 -19.03 -6.20
CA THR A 446 -11.27 -17.75 -6.29
C THR A 446 -11.94 -17.52 -7.65
N PHE A 447 -11.22 -17.77 -8.76
CA PHE A 447 -11.69 -17.60 -10.14
C PHE A 447 -11.51 -18.88 -10.95
N LYS A 448 -11.81 -20.02 -10.34
CA LYS A 448 -11.60 -21.34 -10.94
C LYS A 448 -12.30 -21.50 -12.28
N ASP A 449 -13.59 -21.13 -12.36
CA ASP A 449 -14.38 -21.30 -13.58
C ASP A 449 -13.91 -20.33 -14.67
N GLU A 450 -13.61 -19.10 -14.30
CA GLU A 450 -13.08 -18.09 -15.22
C GLU A 450 -11.68 -18.47 -15.71
N TYR A 451 -10.84 -19.06 -14.84
CA TYR A 451 -9.52 -19.58 -15.24
C TYR A 451 -9.65 -20.74 -16.22
N LEU A 452 -10.55 -21.68 -16.00
CA LEU A 452 -10.81 -22.78 -16.93
C LEU A 452 -11.33 -22.27 -18.28
N ASP A 453 -12.08 -21.18 -18.27
CA ASP A 453 -12.64 -20.55 -19.47
C ASP A 453 -11.57 -19.79 -20.27
N THR A 454 -10.73 -19.01 -19.59
CA THR A 454 -9.73 -18.13 -20.22
C THR A 454 -8.37 -18.18 -19.49
N PRO A 455 -7.66 -19.33 -19.51
CA PRO A 455 -6.47 -19.53 -18.70
C PRO A 455 -5.30 -18.61 -19.04
N THR A 456 -5.22 -18.13 -20.27
CA THR A 456 -4.14 -17.25 -20.75
C THR A 456 -4.15 -15.85 -20.14
N LYS A 457 -5.29 -15.42 -19.61
CA LYS A 457 -5.43 -14.13 -18.93
C LYS A 457 -4.71 -14.08 -17.59
N PHE A 458 -4.58 -15.24 -16.90
CA PHE A 458 -4.11 -15.31 -15.52
C PHE A 458 -2.59 -15.35 -15.43
N LYS A 459 -2.02 -14.35 -14.76
CA LYS A 459 -0.58 -14.13 -14.62
C LYS A 459 -0.17 -14.10 -13.15
N ASN A 460 1.13 -14.10 -12.91
CA ASN A 460 1.70 -13.76 -11.60
C ASN A 460 2.70 -12.62 -11.78
N VAL A 461 2.55 -11.58 -10.95
CA VAL A 461 3.62 -10.60 -10.74
C VAL A 461 3.79 -10.46 -9.23
N THR A 462 4.84 -11.07 -8.70
CA THR A 462 5.17 -10.96 -7.28
C THR A 462 5.45 -9.52 -6.92
N ASN A 463 4.85 -9.04 -5.84
CA ASN A 463 5.04 -7.68 -5.35
C ASN A 463 6.52 -7.33 -5.14
N GLY A 464 6.80 -6.05 -5.12
CA GLY A 464 8.11 -5.50 -4.82
C GLY A 464 8.02 -4.19 -4.06
N ILE A 465 9.15 -3.74 -3.55
CA ILE A 465 9.30 -2.52 -2.77
C ILE A 465 10.22 -1.52 -3.47
N ALA A 466 10.05 -0.24 -3.23
CA ALA A 466 11.02 0.80 -3.59
C ALA A 466 12.24 0.65 -2.67
N TYR A 467 13.09 -0.32 -2.99
CA TYR A 467 14.19 -0.74 -2.10
C TYR A 467 15.16 0.38 -1.77
N ARG A 468 15.34 1.36 -2.65
CA ARG A 468 16.17 2.55 -2.39
C ARG A 468 15.64 3.34 -1.20
N ARG A 469 14.33 3.44 -1.01
CA ARG A 469 13.75 4.10 0.17
C ARG A 469 14.11 3.36 1.47
N TRP A 470 13.95 2.04 1.53
CA TRP A 470 14.17 1.26 2.75
C TRP A 470 15.61 0.77 2.95
N LEU A 471 16.49 0.93 1.98
CA LEU A 471 17.92 0.62 2.08
C LEU A 471 18.75 1.90 1.97
N TYR A 472 18.87 2.47 0.76
CA TYR A 472 19.74 3.61 0.47
C TYR A 472 19.44 4.85 1.32
N GLN A 473 18.15 5.16 1.48
CA GLN A 473 17.71 6.38 2.20
C GLN A 473 17.52 6.17 3.71
N SER A 474 17.30 4.93 4.15
CA SER A 474 16.91 4.62 5.54
C SER A 474 18.00 3.90 6.32
N ASN A 475 19.01 3.33 5.66
CA ASN A 475 20.09 2.55 6.28
C ASN A 475 21.45 2.89 5.65
N GLU A 476 21.91 4.10 5.91
CA GLU A 476 23.19 4.62 5.34
C GLU A 476 24.36 3.70 5.66
N GLY A 477 24.48 3.21 6.90
CA GLY A 477 25.57 2.33 7.31
C GLY A 477 25.61 1.02 6.53
N LEU A 478 24.44 0.42 6.26
CA LEU A 478 24.37 -0.78 5.42
C LEU A 478 24.67 -0.44 3.96
N THR A 479 24.17 0.67 3.45
CA THR A 479 24.46 1.14 2.10
C THR A 479 25.96 1.35 1.87
N ASP A 480 26.63 2.00 2.82
CA ASP A 480 28.08 2.24 2.72
C ASP A 480 28.86 0.92 2.71
N LEU A 481 28.49 -0.04 3.56
CA LEU A 481 29.08 -1.38 3.56
C LEU A 481 28.89 -2.07 2.21
N LEU A 482 27.68 -2.02 1.66
CA LEU A 482 27.38 -2.61 0.35
C LEU A 482 28.17 -1.93 -0.78
N CYS A 483 28.21 -0.60 -0.82
CA CYS A 483 28.99 0.13 -1.81
C CYS A 483 30.47 -0.24 -1.76
N GLU A 484 31.05 -0.42 -0.56
CA GLU A 484 32.44 -0.83 -0.39
C GLU A 484 32.69 -2.27 -0.88
N LYS A 485 31.80 -3.21 -0.56
CA LYS A 485 32.04 -4.64 -0.81
C LYS A 485 31.59 -5.11 -2.18
N ILE A 486 30.49 -4.57 -2.72
CA ILE A 486 29.91 -5.02 -3.98
C ILE A 486 29.75 -3.92 -5.04
N GLY A 487 30.16 -2.68 -4.73
CA GLY A 487 29.97 -1.51 -5.61
C GLY A 487 28.57 -0.91 -5.49
N ASP A 488 28.34 0.21 -6.15
CA ASP A 488 27.09 0.97 -6.13
C ASP A 488 26.05 0.53 -7.18
N GLY A 489 26.38 -0.43 -8.01
CA GLY A 489 25.51 -0.93 -9.09
C GLY A 489 24.15 -1.45 -8.60
N PHE A 490 24.08 -1.96 -7.36
CA PHE A 490 22.83 -2.38 -6.76
C PHE A 490 21.81 -1.24 -6.60
N LEU A 491 22.23 0.01 -6.55
CA LEU A 491 21.31 1.15 -6.50
C LEU A 491 20.47 1.30 -7.78
N LYS A 492 20.99 0.80 -8.92
CA LYS A 492 20.27 0.76 -10.19
C LYS A 492 19.71 -0.63 -10.50
N ASN A 493 20.35 -1.69 -10.03
CA ASN A 493 19.94 -3.07 -10.26
C ASN A 493 19.99 -3.87 -8.96
N ALA A 494 18.88 -4.02 -8.29
CA ALA A 494 18.78 -4.72 -7.00
C ALA A 494 19.27 -6.18 -7.04
N ALA A 495 19.27 -6.83 -8.21
CA ALA A 495 19.79 -8.20 -8.35
C ALA A 495 21.29 -8.31 -7.97
N GLU A 496 22.03 -7.20 -8.03
CA GLU A 496 23.43 -7.16 -7.63
C GLU A 496 23.66 -7.37 -6.13
N LEU A 497 22.62 -7.22 -5.30
CA LEU A 497 22.70 -7.56 -3.86
C LEU A 497 23.15 -9.01 -3.64
N SER A 498 22.85 -9.92 -4.59
CA SER A 498 23.29 -11.31 -4.52
C SER A 498 24.82 -11.48 -4.45
N LYS A 499 25.60 -10.48 -4.93
CA LYS A 499 27.05 -10.47 -4.81
C LYS A 499 27.54 -10.48 -3.35
N LEU A 500 26.69 -10.04 -2.40
CA LEU A 500 27.02 -10.06 -0.97
C LEU A 500 27.20 -11.47 -0.43
N ALA A 501 26.57 -12.49 -1.04
CA ALA A 501 26.63 -13.86 -0.58
C ALA A 501 28.06 -14.45 -0.50
N VAL A 502 29.02 -13.92 -1.28
CA VAL A 502 30.44 -14.38 -1.24
C VAL A 502 31.12 -14.06 0.08
N PHE A 503 30.59 -13.07 0.84
CA PHE A 503 31.14 -12.61 2.12
C PHE A 503 30.52 -13.31 3.33
N LYS A 504 29.77 -14.41 3.14
CA LYS A 504 29.04 -15.11 4.22
C LYS A 504 29.94 -15.59 5.38
N ASP A 505 31.22 -15.83 5.09
CA ASP A 505 32.21 -16.28 6.07
C ASP A 505 33.28 -15.22 6.40
N ASP A 506 33.11 -14.00 5.87
CA ASP A 506 34.01 -12.89 6.15
C ASP A 506 33.65 -12.25 7.51
N LYS A 507 34.55 -12.47 8.48
CA LYS A 507 34.36 -12.00 9.86
C LYS A 507 34.20 -10.50 9.94
N ASP A 508 34.96 -9.70 9.16
CA ASP A 508 34.86 -8.24 9.14
C ASP A 508 33.48 -7.79 8.71
N VAL A 509 32.96 -8.38 7.64
CA VAL A 509 31.62 -8.08 7.13
C VAL A 509 30.54 -8.43 8.16
N LEU A 510 30.63 -9.61 8.80
CA LEU A 510 29.67 -10.04 9.82
C LEU A 510 29.71 -9.14 11.06
N ASP A 511 30.90 -8.78 11.56
CA ASP A 511 31.05 -7.88 12.69
C ASP A 511 30.51 -6.46 12.38
N ARG A 512 30.71 -5.98 11.17
CA ARG A 512 30.17 -4.70 10.69
C ARG A 512 28.66 -4.74 10.55
N LEU A 513 28.06 -5.81 10.04
CA LEU A 513 26.62 -5.97 10.01
C LEU A 513 26.01 -5.93 11.41
N ALA A 514 26.64 -6.63 12.38
CA ALA A 514 26.19 -6.58 13.79
C ALA A 514 26.25 -5.15 14.35
N LYS A 515 27.33 -4.42 14.08
CA LYS A 515 27.49 -3.03 14.51
C LYS A 515 26.44 -2.11 13.89
N ILE A 516 26.23 -2.19 12.58
CA ILE A 516 25.22 -1.40 11.86
C ILE A 516 23.83 -1.66 12.45
N LYS A 517 23.49 -2.92 12.68
CA LYS A 517 22.22 -3.28 13.32
C LYS A 517 22.08 -2.66 14.71
N LEU A 518 23.13 -2.73 15.53
CA LEU A 518 23.13 -2.12 16.86
C LEU A 518 22.97 -0.59 16.80
N ASP A 519 23.63 0.08 15.87
CA ASP A 519 23.55 1.53 15.71
C ASP A 519 22.13 1.94 15.26
N ASN A 520 21.51 1.18 14.36
CA ASN A 520 20.11 1.37 13.98
C ASN A 520 19.14 1.14 15.17
N LYS A 521 19.39 0.11 15.99
CA LYS A 521 18.61 -0.13 17.23
C LYS A 521 18.72 1.02 18.20
N LYS A 522 19.92 1.57 18.40
CA LYS A 522 20.15 2.76 19.26
C LYS A 522 19.43 3.99 18.73
N SER A 523 19.44 4.21 17.41
CA SER A 523 18.74 5.32 16.77
C SER A 523 17.23 5.19 16.96
N PHE A 524 16.68 4.00 16.75
CA PHE A 524 15.26 3.71 17.01
C PHE A 524 14.92 3.84 18.51
N ALA A 525 15.76 3.33 19.42
CA ALA A 525 15.55 3.45 20.85
C ALA A 525 15.54 4.92 21.31
N LYS A 526 16.40 5.76 20.72
CA LYS A 526 16.38 7.21 20.96
C LYS A 526 15.09 7.84 20.49
N TYR A 527 14.60 7.48 19.33
CA TYR A 527 13.30 7.93 18.81
C TYR A 527 12.16 7.56 19.77
N VAL A 528 12.09 6.28 20.17
CA VAL A 528 11.07 5.76 21.11
C VAL A 528 11.12 6.49 22.45
N LYS A 529 12.34 6.72 22.97
CA LYS A 529 12.49 7.49 24.21
C LYS A 529 11.97 8.92 24.09
N ASN A 530 12.24 9.57 22.97
CA ASN A 530 11.82 10.96 22.77
C ASN A 530 10.30 11.07 22.55
N GLN A 531 9.70 10.13 21.82
CA GLN A 531 8.27 10.19 21.48
C GLN A 531 7.37 9.59 22.56
N TYR A 532 7.80 8.51 23.20
CA TYR A 532 6.96 7.73 24.13
C TYR A 532 7.49 7.68 25.57
N GLY A 533 8.67 8.26 25.83
CA GLY A 533 9.29 8.22 27.16
C GLY A 533 9.80 6.83 27.57
N VAL A 534 9.82 5.85 26.66
CA VAL A 534 10.18 4.46 26.95
C VAL A 534 11.64 4.19 26.60
N VAL A 535 12.37 3.60 27.54
CA VAL A 535 13.77 3.17 27.33
C VAL A 535 13.77 1.72 26.87
N LEU A 536 14.38 1.45 25.72
CA LEU A 536 14.52 0.11 25.16
C LEU A 536 15.89 -0.47 25.46
N ASN A 537 15.93 -1.77 25.77
CA ASN A 537 17.18 -2.53 25.85
C ASN A 537 17.63 -2.87 24.41
N THR A 538 18.70 -2.22 23.93
CA THR A 538 19.23 -2.43 22.59
C THR A 538 19.95 -3.77 22.41
N ASP A 539 20.26 -4.50 23.48
CA ASP A 539 20.84 -5.83 23.41
C ASP A 539 19.74 -6.94 23.29
N SER A 540 18.47 -6.61 23.57
CA SER A 540 17.35 -7.53 23.38
C SER A 540 17.08 -7.79 21.90
N ILE A 541 16.48 -8.93 21.55
CA ILE A 541 15.93 -9.16 20.21
C ILE A 541 14.79 -8.18 19.96
N PHE A 542 14.88 -7.37 18.88
CA PHE A 542 13.74 -6.58 18.41
C PHE A 542 12.87 -7.44 17.48
N ASP A 543 11.78 -7.93 18.06
CA ASP A 543 10.79 -8.79 17.42
C ASP A 543 9.62 -7.91 16.92
N VAL A 544 9.45 -7.78 15.60
CA VAL A 544 8.66 -6.70 15.00
C VAL A 544 7.46 -7.25 14.24
N GLN A 545 6.26 -6.88 14.69
CA GLN A 545 4.99 -7.13 14.01
C GLN A 545 4.27 -5.82 13.71
N VAL A 546 4.60 -5.19 12.60
CA VAL A 546 4.05 -3.88 12.18
C VAL A 546 3.26 -4.03 10.90
N LYS A 547 1.95 -4.06 11.04
CA LYS A 547 0.98 -4.26 9.97
C LYS A 547 -0.43 -3.90 10.44
N ARG A 548 -1.34 -3.61 9.49
CA ARG A 548 -2.76 -3.39 9.82
C ARG A 548 -3.28 -4.50 10.74
N LEU A 549 -4.06 -4.14 11.75
CA LEU A 549 -4.63 -5.15 12.62
C LEU A 549 -5.83 -5.82 11.94
N HIS A 550 -5.71 -7.11 11.79
CA HIS A 550 -6.76 -8.00 11.32
C HIS A 550 -6.54 -9.39 11.91
N GLU A 551 -7.59 -10.09 12.28
CA GLU A 551 -7.48 -11.39 12.96
C GLU A 551 -6.69 -12.43 12.14
N TYR A 552 -6.79 -12.43 10.79
CA TYR A 552 -6.03 -13.35 9.95
C TYR A 552 -4.50 -13.15 10.02
N LYS A 553 -4.03 -11.94 10.38
CA LYS A 553 -2.60 -11.62 10.58
C LYS A 553 -2.08 -12.12 11.92
N ARG A 554 -2.97 -12.60 12.77
CA ARG A 554 -2.73 -13.31 14.03
C ARG A 554 -1.87 -12.58 15.05
N GLN A 555 -2.01 -11.24 15.18
CA GLN A 555 -1.39 -10.51 16.30
C GLN A 555 -1.79 -11.11 17.65
N GLN A 556 -2.98 -11.67 17.75
CA GLN A 556 -3.47 -12.40 18.94
C GLN A 556 -2.65 -13.67 19.24
N LEU A 557 -2.13 -14.38 18.23
CA LEU A 557 -1.23 -15.52 18.43
C LEU A 557 0.08 -15.07 19.07
N ASN A 558 0.65 -13.95 18.60
CA ASN A 558 1.84 -13.35 19.19
C ASN A 558 1.56 -12.87 20.63
N ALA A 559 0.43 -12.22 20.88
CA ALA A 559 0.01 -11.80 22.22
C ALA A 559 -0.14 -12.99 23.18
N LEU A 560 -0.73 -14.11 22.75
CA LEU A 560 -0.82 -15.34 23.54
C LEU A 560 0.54 -15.93 23.88
N ASN A 561 1.46 -15.93 22.93
CA ASN A 561 2.84 -16.36 23.15
C ASN A 561 3.55 -15.47 24.18
N ILE A 562 3.37 -14.15 24.11
CA ILE A 562 3.93 -13.22 25.09
C ILE A 562 3.34 -13.46 26.47
N ILE A 563 2.04 -13.72 26.58
CA ILE A 563 1.40 -14.09 27.86
C ILE A 563 1.96 -15.41 28.41
N ALA A 564 2.18 -16.41 27.56
CA ALA A 564 2.80 -17.66 27.98
C ALA A 564 4.24 -17.45 28.50
N GLN A 565 5.03 -16.62 27.82
CA GLN A 565 6.38 -16.24 28.27
C GLN A 565 6.33 -15.45 29.60
N TYR A 566 5.39 -14.52 29.74
CA TYR A 566 5.16 -13.80 31.00
C TYR A 566 4.84 -14.76 32.15
N ASN A 567 3.92 -15.68 31.96
CA ASN A 567 3.54 -16.67 32.97
C ASN A 567 4.72 -17.56 33.37
N TYR A 568 5.51 -17.98 32.34
CA TYR A 568 6.72 -18.78 32.58
C TYR A 568 7.76 -18.02 33.39
N LEU A 569 8.08 -16.78 33.01
CA LEU A 569 9.09 -15.96 33.70
C LEU A 569 8.65 -15.56 35.09
N LYS A 570 7.36 -15.36 35.33
CA LYS A 570 6.82 -15.08 36.68
C LYS A 570 6.95 -16.28 37.59
N ALA A 571 6.76 -17.48 37.07
CA ALA A 571 6.97 -18.74 37.82
C ALA A 571 8.48 -19.07 38.00
N ASN A 572 9.32 -18.63 37.07
CA ASN A 572 10.76 -18.93 37.01
C ASN A 572 11.62 -17.65 36.83
N PRO A 573 11.73 -16.78 37.86
CA PRO A 573 12.39 -15.48 37.74
C PRO A 573 13.86 -15.54 37.31
N ASN A 574 14.53 -16.65 37.64
CA ASN A 574 15.95 -16.90 37.38
C ASN A 574 16.20 -17.69 36.09
N ALA A 575 15.16 -17.94 35.27
CA ALA A 575 15.33 -18.69 34.04
C ALA A 575 16.34 -17.98 33.11
N ASP A 576 17.16 -18.80 32.42
CA ASP A 576 17.97 -18.31 31.30
C ASP A 576 17.03 -17.94 30.14
N PHE A 577 16.88 -16.67 29.88
CA PHE A 577 15.98 -16.13 28.87
C PHE A 577 16.69 -15.04 28.09
N VAL A 578 16.72 -15.21 26.76
CA VAL A 578 17.25 -14.19 25.86
C VAL A 578 16.32 -12.99 25.86
N PRO A 579 16.78 -11.79 26.25
CA PRO A 579 15.92 -10.62 26.31
C PRO A 579 15.24 -10.34 24.96
N LYS A 580 13.93 -10.07 25.00
CA LYS A 580 13.10 -9.72 23.83
C LYS A 580 12.33 -8.44 24.05
N THR A 581 12.28 -7.61 23.03
CA THR A 581 11.37 -6.48 22.91
C THR A 581 10.45 -6.73 21.74
N TYR A 582 9.18 -7.03 22.02
CA TYR A 582 8.14 -7.14 21.02
C TYR A 582 7.63 -5.76 20.64
N ILE A 583 7.70 -5.44 19.35
CA ILE A 583 7.35 -4.12 18.82
C ILE A 583 6.13 -4.28 17.90
N PHE A 584 5.02 -3.74 18.36
CA PHE A 584 3.77 -3.71 17.59
C PHE A 584 3.48 -2.32 17.07
N ALA A 585 2.91 -2.26 15.88
CA ALA A 585 2.23 -1.08 15.37
C ALA A 585 1.12 -1.53 14.43
N ALA A 586 -0.08 -1.07 14.67
CA ALA A 586 -1.25 -1.52 13.93
C ALA A 586 -2.39 -0.51 14.03
N LYS A 587 -3.03 -0.20 12.91
CA LYS A 587 -4.33 0.49 12.90
C LYS A 587 -5.43 -0.52 12.63
N ALA A 588 -6.49 -0.51 13.43
CA ALA A 588 -7.72 -1.28 13.19
C ALA A 588 -8.71 -0.42 12.40
N ALA A 589 -9.53 -1.04 11.54
CA ALA A 589 -10.65 -0.33 10.95
C ALA A 589 -11.59 0.20 12.04
N PRO A 590 -12.16 1.41 11.93
CA PRO A 590 -12.94 2.04 12.99
C PRO A 590 -14.09 1.19 13.53
N GLY A 591 -14.77 0.43 12.67
CA GLY A 591 -15.87 -0.46 13.04
C GLY A 591 -15.45 -1.90 13.44
N TYR A 592 -14.16 -2.22 13.42
CA TYR A 592 -13.69 -3.58 13.72
C TYR A 592 -13.39 -3.76 15.21
N TYR A 593 -14.44 -4.05 15.97
CA TYR A 593 -14.37 -4.13 17.42
C TYR A 593 -13.35 -5.14 17.96
N MET A 594 -13.34 -6.39 17.45
CA MET A 594 -12.39 -7.41 17.89
C MET A 594 -10.93 -6.98 17.63
N ALA A 595 -10.66 -6.34 16.51
CA ALA A 595 -9.34 -5.79 16.21
C ALA A 595 -8.91 -4.72 17.24
N LYS A 596 -9.82 -3.83 17.63
CA LYS A 596 -9.57 -2.84 18.69
C LYS A 596 -9.34 -3.50 20.05
N GLN A 597 -10.05 -4.58 20.36
CA GLN A 597 -9.82 -5.37 21.57
C GLN A 597 -8.42 -6.00 21.62
N ILE A 598 -7.93 -6.47 20.46
CA ILE A 598 -6.56 -7.03 20.36
C ILE A 598 -5.51 -5.91 20.58
N ILE A 599 -5.72 -4.72 20.05
CA ILE A 599 -4.84 -3.55 20.33
C ILE A 599 -4.82 -3.28 21.84
N LYS A 600 -5.99 -3.21 22.46
CA LYS A 600 -6.13 -2.98 23.89
C LYS A 600 -5.43 -4.06 24.72
N LEU A 601 -5.52 -5.32 24.31
CA LEU A 601 -4.82 -6.43 24.95
C LEU A 601 -3.30 -6.22 24.90
N ILE A 602 -2.74 -5.95 23.72
CA ILE A 602 -1.29 -5.74 23.55
C ILE A 602 -0.81 -4.57 24.42
N TRP A 603 -1.55 -3.49 24.45
CA TRP A 603 -1.25 -2.34 25.30
C TRP A 603 -1.26 -2.71 26.78
N ASN A 604 -2.28 -3.46 27.24
CA ASN A 604 -2.38 -3.88 28.65
C ASN A 604 -1.27 -4.87 29.04
N ILE A 605 -0.84 -5.76 28.13
CA ILE A 605 0.34 -6.61 28.33
C ILE A 605 1.57 -5.71 28.57
N SER A 606 1.77 -4.67 27.77
CA SER A 606 2.89 -3.74 27.95
C SER A 606 2.87 -3.02 29.30
N GLN A 607 1.68 -2.64 29.79
CA GLN A 607 1.53 -1.99 31.12
C GLN A 607 1.76 -2.98 32.26
N GLU A 608 1.31 -4.23 32.11
CA GLU A 608 1.53 -5.28 33.12
C GLU A 608 3.03 -5.56 33.30
N LEU A 609 3.76 -5.70 32.20
CA LEU A 609 5.20 -5.96 32.20
C LEU A 609 6.00 -4.83 32.87
N LYS A 610 5.61 -3.57 32.68
CA LYS A 610 6.25 -2.42 33.31
C LYS A 610 6.17 -2.39 34.84
N LYS A 611 5.24 -3.14 35.46
CA LYS A 611 5.10 -3.20 36.93
C LYS A 611 6.24 -3.96 37.60
N ASP A 612 6.91 -4.88 36.88
CA ASP A 612 8.06 -5.63 37.35
C ASP A 612 9.28 -5.30 36.48
N LYS A 613 10.16 -4.45 37.01
CA LYS A 613 11.35 -3.99 36.29
C LYS A 613 12.27 -5.13 35.83
N LYS A 614 12.49 -6.15 36.69
CA LYS A 614 13.38 -7.27 36.35
C LYS A 614 12.80 -8.14 35.25
N LEU A 615 11.51 -8.35 35.28
CA LEU A 615 10.80 -9.07 34.23
C LEU A 615 10.80 -8.26 32.92
N ASN A 616 10.56 -6.94 33.01
CA ASN A 616 10.53 -6.06 31.87
C ASN A 616 11.89 -5.89 31.16
N GLU A 617 12.99 -6.07 31.88
CA GLU A 617 14.34 -6.13 31.30
C GLU A 617 14.54 -7.37 30.42
N LYS A 618 13.85 -8.49 30.72
CA LYS A 618 13.86 -9.74 29.93
C LYS A 618 12.81 -9.76 28.83
N LEU A 619 11.60 -9.34 29.16
CA LEU A 619 10.45 -9.37 28.27
C LEU A 619 9.78 -8.00 28.24
N ASN A 620 9.90 -7.32 27.14
CA ASN A 620 9.30 -5.99 26.93
C ASN A 620 8.34 -5.98 25.75
N VAL A 621 7.28 -5.19 25.84
CA VAL A 621 6.32 -4.98 24.78
C VAL A 621 6.11 -3.48 24.60
N ILE A 622 6.17 -3.01 23.36
CA ILE A 622 5.82 -1.65 22.99
C ILE A 622 4.81 -1.65 21.85
N PHE A 623 3.80 -0.82 21.99
CA PHE A 623 2.88 -0.50 20.90
C PHE A 623 3.17 0.92 20.40
N LEU A 624 3.48 1.05 19.11
CA LEU A 624 3.75 2.32 18.46
C LEU A 624 2.45 2.86 17.85
N GLU A 625 2.02 4.01 18.31
CA GLU A 625 0.83 4.67 17.79
C GLU A 625 1.10 5.29 16.41
N ASP A 626 0.04 5.41 15.64
CA ASP A 626 0.03 6.15 14.37
C ASP A 626 1.11 5.74 13.36
N TYR A 627 1.29 4.42 13.18
CA TYR A 627 2.26 3.88 12.25
C TYR A 627 2.10 4.43 10.83
N ASN A 628 3.17 4.94 10.27
CA ASN A 628 3.24 5.59 8.96
C ASN A 628 4.55 5.24 8.23
N VAL A 629 4.76 5.78 7.03
CA VAL A 629 5.96 5.50 6.22
C VAL A 629 7.21 6.01 6.92
N SER A 630 7.21 7.23 7.47
CA SER A 630 8.38 7.83 8.15
C SER A 630 8.81 7.00 9.35
N LEU A 631 7.88 6.50 10.17
CA LEU A 631 8.20 5.59 11.28
C LEU A 631 8.77 4.26 10.77
N SER A 632 8.26 3.74 9.65
CA SER A 632 8.77 2.50 9.06
C SER A 632 10.23 2.61 8.63
N GLU A 633 10.65 3.77 8.13
CA GLU A 633 12.02 4.02 7.68
C GLU A 633 13.04 3.95 8.82
N ILE A 634 12.64 4.28 10.05
CA ILE A 634 13.48 4.21 11.25
C ILE A 634 13.46 2.82 11.88
N LEU A 635 12.28 2.16 11.87
CA LEU A 635 12.05 0.87 12.51
C LEU A 635 12.62 -0.30 11.72
N MET A 636 12.40 -0.33 10.39
CA MET A 636 12.79 -1.49 9.56
C MET A 636 14.30 -1.81 9.66
N PRO A 637 15.23 -0.83 9.65
CA PRO A 637 16.65 -1.10 9.86
C PRO A 637 16.99 -1.65 11.25
N ALA A 638 16.19 -1.36 12.26
CA ALA A 638 16.42 -1.76 13.65
C ALA A 638 15.92 -3.18 13.99
N ALA A 639 15.05 -3.77 13.17
CA ALA A 639 14.42 -5.06 13.44
C ALA A 639 15.41 -6.23 13.37
N ASN A 640 15.27 -7.20 14.31
CA ASN A 640 15.96 -8.48 14.27
C ASN A 640 15.08 -9.58 13.69
N ILE A 641 13.81 -9.65 14.10
CA ILE A 641 12.81 -10.61 13.65
C ILE A 641 11.68 -9.88 12.94
N SER A 642 11.26 -10.44 11.83
CA SER A 642 10.13 -10.05 11.00
C SER A 642 8.98 -11.03 11.22
N GLU A 643 7.95 -10.63 11.98
CA GLU A 643 6.77 -11.44 12.27
C GLU A 643 5.79 -11.46 11.09
N GLN A 644 5.71 -12.61 10.41
CA GLN A 644 4.89 -12.82 9.24
C GLN A 644 4.03 -14.09 9.41
N ILE A 645 3.15 -14.03 10.40
CA ILE A 645 2.49 -15.17 11.02
C ILE A 645 1.01 -15.35 10.65
N SER A 646 0.57 -14.83 9.51
CA SER A 646 -0.79 -15.07 9.01
C SER A 646 -1.11 -16.57 8.89
N LEU A 647 -2.39 -16.93 8.96
CA LEU A 647 -2.79 -18.29 8.63
C LEU A 647 -2.49 -18.57 7.16
N ALA A 648 -1.87 -19.70 6.86
CA ALA A 648 -1.51 -20.02 5.47
C ALA A 648 -2.74 -19.99 4.54
N GLY A 649 -2.60 -19.30 3.41
CA GLY A 649 -3.68 -19.08 2.46
C GLY A 649 -4.58 -17.88 2.77
N THR A 650 -4.13 -16.92 3.60
CA THR A 650 -4.92 -15.71 3.92
C THR A 650 -4.23 -14.40 3.55
N GLU A 651 -2.91 -14.33 3.56
CA GLU A 651 -2.15 -13.15 3.12
C GLU A 651 -1.79 -13.30 1.64
N ALA A 652 -2.25 -12.42 0.78
CA ALA A 652 -1.99 -12.49 -0.66
C ALA A 652 -0.49 -12.39 -0.98
N SER A 653 0.23 -11.49 -0.35
CA SER A 653 1.67 -11.32 -0.54
C SER A 653 2.36 -10.82 0.73
N GLY A 654 1.95 -9.66 1.24
CA GLY A 654 2.75 -8.86 2.15
C GLY A 654 3.87 -8.11 1.41
N THR A 655 4.27 -6.96 1.97
CA THR A 655 5.43 -6.18 1.51
C THR A 655 6.32 -5.73 2.67
N GLY A 656 5.79 -5.76 3.90
CA GLY A 656 6.57 -5.52 5.12
C GLY A 656 7.70 -6.54 5.30
N ASN A 657 7.42 -7.80 4.97
CA ASN A 657 8.41 -8.87 4.96
C ASN A 657 9.64 -8.55 4.06
N MET A 658 9.41 -7.98 2.88
CA MET A 658 10.47 -7.60 1.92
C MET A 658 11.32 -6.43 2.44
N LYS A 659 10.71 -5.44 3.09
CA LYS A 659 11.39 -4.29 3.70
C LYS A 659 12.27 -4.70 4.88
N LEU A 660 11.78 -5.59 5.71
CA LEU A 660 12.49 -6.16 6.83
C LEU A 660 13.64 -7.07 6.36
N MET A 661 13.38 -7.90 5.34
CA MET A 661 14.38 -8.79 4.72
C MET A 661 15.58 -8.02 4.19
N ILE A 662 15.37 -6.96 3.40
CA ILE A 662 16.47 -6.18 2.81
C ILE A 662 17.32 -5.45 3.86
N ASN A 663 16.78 -5.24 5.06
CA ASN A 663 17.47 -4.71 6.22
C ASN A 663 18.06 -5.80 7.13
N GLY A 664 18.08 -7.05 6.69
CA GLY A 664 18.69 -8.18 7.39
C GLY A 664 17.91 -8.69 8.60
N ALA A 665 16.61 -8.42 8.70
CA ALA A 665 15.75 -9.07 9.68
C ALA A 665 15.42 -10.50 9.21
N ILE A 666 15.37 -11.42 10.17
CA ILE A 666 15.02 -12.81 9.90
C ILE A 666 13.50 -12.96 9.93
N THR A 667 12.91 -13.48 8.86
CA THR A 667 11.48 -13.77 8.84
C THR A 667 11.18 -14.97 9.75
N LEU A 668 10.29 -14.77 10.72
CA LEU A 668 9.62 -15.82 11.46
C LEU A 668 8.17 -15.83 10.98
N GLY A 669 7.78 -16.88 10.29
CA GLY A 669 6.50 -16.83 9.60
C GLY A 669 5.98 -18.20 9.15
N THR A 670 4.81 -18.14 8.54
CA THR A 670 4.17 -19.28 7.88
C THR A 670 4.48 -19.30 6.39
N LEU A 671 4.25 -20.42 5.73
CA LEU A 671 4.32 -20.54 4.26
C LEU A 671 3.07 -19.92 3.63
N ASP A 672 3.00 -18.58 3.68
CA ASP A 672 1.90 -17.76 3.18
C ASP A 672 2.42 -16.54 2.43
N GLY A 673 1.67 -16.08 1.41
CA GLY A 673 2.04 -14.93 0.62
C GLY A 673 3.48 -15.00 0.07
N ALA A 674 4.19 -13.89 0.10
CA ALA A 674 5.57 -13.80 -0.38
C ALA A 674 6.59 -14.47 0.56
N ASN A 675 6.21 -14.95 1.74
CA ASN A 675 7.12 -15.72 2.61
C ASN A 675 7.62 -17.00 1.90
N VAL A 676 6.79 -17.58 1.03
CA VAL A 676 7.17 -18.75 0.23
C VAL A 676 8.37 -18.42 -0.67
N GLU A 677 8.31 -17.27 -1.35
CA GLU A 677 9.37 -16.81 -2.23
C GLU A 677 10.60 -16.32 -1.46
N ILE A 678 10.41 -15.74 -0.27
CA ILE A 678 11.53 -15.42 0.64
C ILE A 678 12.25 -16.71 1.03
N HIS A 679 11.52 -17.75 1.42
CA HIS A 679 12.08 -19.07 1.74
C HIS A 679 12.86 -19.66 0.56
N GLU A 680 12.32 -19.61 -0.66
CA GLU A 680 13.01 -20.04 -1.87
C GLU A 680 14.35 -19.29 -2.08
N GLN A 681 14.41 -18.00 -1.73
CA GLN A 681 15.62 -17.19 -1.93
C GLN A 681 16.70 -17.44 -0.90
N VAL A 682 16.33 -17.68 0.35
CA VAL A 682 17.29 -17.73 1.46
C VAL A 682 17.59 -19.16 1.94
N GLY A 683 16.71 -20.14 1.63
CA GLY A 683 16.81 -21.54 2.08
C GLY A 683 16.44 -21.72 3.55
N ASP A 684 16.28 -22.97 3.97
CA ASP A 684 15.79 -23.39 5.28
C ASP A 684 16.58 -22.83 6.47
N ASP A 685 17.88 -22.66 6.31
CA ASP A 685 18.77 -22.23 7.40
C ASP A 685 18.66 -20.72 7.73
N ASN A 686 18.05 -19.92 6.86
CA ASN A 686 18.07 -18.46 6.94
C ASN A 686 16.69 -17.81 7.12
N ILE A 687 15.67 -18.65 7.37
CA ILE A 687 14.30 -18.25 7.68
C ILE A 687 13.76 -19.19 8.76
N ILE A 688 12.76 -18.75 9.52
CA ILE A 688 12.16 -19.59 10.57
C ILE A 688 10.70 -19.82 10.21
N ILE A 689 10.40 -21.00 9.67
CA ILE A 689 9.04 -21.39 9.27
C ILE A 689 8.37 -22.22 10.34
N PHE A 690 7.07 -21.97 10.55
CA PHE A 690 6.21 -22.73 11.45
C PHE A 690 4.78 -22.83 10.91
N GLY A 691 3.98 -23.64 11.59
CA GLY A 691 2.55 -23.75 11.36
C GLY A 691 2.17 -24.60 10.15
N MET A 692 0.88 -24.70 9.91
CA MET A 692 0.31 -25.45 8.81
C MET A 692 0.53 -24.76 7.47
N ASN A 693 0.70 -25.55 6.41
CA ASN A 693 0.58 -25.07 5.03
C ASN A 693 -0.89 -24.98 4.58
N VAL A 694 -1.15 -24.49 3.37
CA VAL A 694 -2.51 -24.28 2.83
C VAL A 694 -3.32 -25.58 2.79
N ASP A 695 -2.71 -26.69 2.36
CA ASP A 695 -3.41 -27.98 2.24
C ASP A 695 -3.80 -28.51 3.62
N GLU A 696 -2.90 -28.39 4.60
CA GLU A 696 -3.16 -28.77 5.98
C GLU A 696 -4.25 -27.90 6.64
N VAL A 697 -4.26 -26.59 6.37
CA VAL A 697 -5.32 -25.70 6.81
C VAL A 697 -6.66 -26.13 6.21
N ASN A 698 -6.72 -26.38 4.92
CA ASN A 698 -7.94 -26.81 4.25
C ASN A 698 -8.45 -28.16 4.76
N ALA A 699 -7.56 -29.12 4.99
CA ALA A 699 -7.90 -30.41 5.59
C ALA A 699 -8.40 -30.30 7.03
N CYS A 700 -7.86 -29.33 7.80
CA CYS A 700 -8.22 -29.14 9.19
C CYS A 700 -9.60 -28.47 9.39
N LYS A 701 -10.04 -27.62 8.45
CA LYS A 701 -11.25 -26.78 8.58
C LYS A 701 -12.49 -27.54 9.02
N SER A 702 -12.76 -28.72 8.46
CA SER A 702 -14.00 -29.47 8.71
C SER A 702 -14.08 -30.15 10.08
N GLY A 703 -12.94 -30.33 10.76
CA GLY A 703 -12.87 -31.06 12.04
C GLY A 703 -12.24 -30.27 13.19
N TYR A 704 -11.94 -29.01 12.97
CA TYR A 704 -11.24 -28.19 13.95
C TYR A 704 -12.11 -27.87 15.16
N LYS A 705 -11.63 -28.23 16.36
CA LYS A 705 -12.25 -27.95 17.65
C LYS A 705 -11.25 -27.28 18.59
N PRO A 706 -11.24 -25.95 18.66
CA PRO A 706 -10.28 -25.22 19.47
C PRO A 706 -10.36 -25.57 20.96
N MET A 707 -11.55 -25.94 21.46
CA MET A 707 -11.76 -26.36 22.86
C MET A 707 -10.96 -27.63 23.21
N ASP A 708 -10.72 -28.54 22.27
CA ASP A 708 -9.92 -29.74 22.50
C ASP A 708 -8.45 -29.36 22.78
N ILE A 709 -7.93 -28.34 22.06
CA ILE A 709 -6.57 -27.82 22.30
C ILE A 709 -6.51 -27.11 23.67
N TYR A 710 -7.50 -26.26 23.95
CA TYR A 710 -7.59 -25.59 25.24
C TYR A 710 -7.58 -26.60 26.40
N ASN A 711 -8.30 -27.73 26.30
CA ASN A 711 -8.38 -28.74 27.34
C ASN A 711 -7.12 -29.61 27.44
N SER A 712 -6.41 -29.85 26.35
CA SER A 712 -5.26 -30.77 26.30
C SER A 712 -3.90 -30.07 26.43
N ASN A 713 -3.81 -28.78 26.14
CA ASN A 713 -2.55 -28.02 26.21
C ASN A 713 -2.54 -27.09 27.42
N ALA A 714 -1.74 -27.45 28.44
CA ALA A 714 -1.67 -26.68 29.69
C ALA A 714 -1.18 -25.23 29.50
N VAL A 715 -0.28 -24.99 28.55
CA VAL A 715 0.26 -23.65 28.27
C VAL A 715 -0.80 -22.76 27.60
N VAL A 716 -1.48 -23.30 26.59
CA VAL A 716 -2.61 -22.63 25.94
C VAL A 716 -3.70 -22.31 26.94
N LYS A 717 -4.07 -23.30 27.75
CA LYS A 717 -5.07 -23.14 28.82
C LYS A 717 -4.68 -22.00 29.75
N GLN A 718 -3.46 -22.03 30.29
CA GLN A 718 -2.99 -21.00 31.21
C GLN A 718 -2.98 -19.61 30.54
N ALA A 719 -2.57 -19.49 29.29
CA ALA A 719 -2.56 -18.21 28.57
C ALA A 719 -3.98 -17.64 28.36
N ILE A 720 -4.94 -18.50 27.98
CA ILE A 720 -6.34 -18.10 27.81
C ILE A 720 -7.00 -17.80 29.18
N ASP A 721 -6.73 -18.62 30.20
CA ASP A 721 -7.23 -18.35 31.56
C ASP A 721 -6.69 -16.98 32.06
N THR A 722 -5.44 -16.61 31.72
CA THR A 722 -4.88 -15.29 32.06
C THR A 722 -5.68 -14.16 31.43
N LEU A 723 -6.18 -14.30 30.18
CA LEU A 723 -7.08 -13.33 29.58
C LEU A 723 -8.39 -13.15 30.38
N GLN A 724 -8.93 -14.21 30.90
CA GLN A 724 -10.19 -14.21 31.68
C GLN A 724 -10.00 -13.71 33.12
N TYR A 725 -8.88 -14.08 33.77
CA TYR A 725 -8.53 -13.55 35.10
C TYR A 725 -8.16 -12.07 35.05
N GLY A 726 -7.61 -11.63 33.93
CA GLY A 726 -7.26 -10.22 33.68
C GLY A 726 -5.77 -9.95 33.62
N ILE A 727 -5.44 -9.00 32.76
CA ILE A 727 -4.10 -8.43 32.53
C ILE A 727 -4.19 -6.93 32.82
N ASN A 728 -3.31 -6.42 33.65
CA ASN A 728 -3.34 -5.03 34.08
C ASN A 728 -4.72 -4.58 34.64
N GLY A 729 -5.44 -5.51 35.32
CA GLY A 729 -6.76 -5.24 35.85
C GLY A 729 -7.91 -5.27 34.83
N GLN A 730 -7.66 -5.63 33.61
CA GLN A 730 -8.65 -5.74 32.53
C GLN A 730 -8.87 -7.19 32.11
N GLN A 731 -10.11 -7.62 32.00
CA GLN A 731 -10.48 -8.92 31.46
C GLN A 731 -10.72 -8.84 29.94
N PHE A 732 -10.32 -9.91 29.24
CA PHE A 732 -10.46 -10.04 27.80
C PHE A 732 -11.29 -11.28 27.43
N ASN A 733 -12.48 -11.37 28.01
CA ASN A 733 -13.37 -12.53 27.87
C ASN A 733 -13.77 -12.79 26.43
N GLU A 734 -14.05 -11.75 25.64
CA GLU A 734 -14.47 -11.88 24.23
C GLU A 734 -13.36 -12.50 23.36
N ILE A 735 -12.09 -12.11 23.58
CA ILE A 735 -10.94 -12.72 22.90
C ILE A 735 -10.80 -14.19 23.36
N ALA A 736 -10.87 -14.45 24.67
CA ALA A 736 -10.77 -15.79 25.22
C ALA A 736 -11.89 -16.72 24.70
N ASP A 737 -13.11 -16.21 24.63
CA ASP A 737 -14.27 -16.96 24.16
C ASP A 737 -14.22 -17.21 22.64
N SER A 738 -13.77 -16.23 21.85
CA SER A 738 -13.50 -16.41 20.44
C SER A 738 -12.48 -17.52 20.21
N LEU A 739 -11.36 -17.50 20.92
CA LEU A 739 -10.30 -18.51 20.82
C LEU A 739 -10.77 -19.91 21.24
N LYS A 740 -11.58 -20.04 22.28
CA LYS A 740 -12.09 -21.37 22.76
C LYS A 740 -13.17 -21.94 21.86
N ASN A 741 -14.05 -21.09 21.30
CA ASN A 741 -15.26 -21.55 20.66
C ASN A 741 -15.20 -21.57 19.12
N SER A 742 -14.48 -20.64 18.51
CA SER A 742 -14.43 -20.51 17.05
C SER A 742 -13.03 -20.55 16.46
N ASP A 743 -12.09 -19.80 17.05
CA ASP A 743 -10.72 -19.64 16.57
C ASP A 743 -10.62 -19.64 15.02
N PRO A 744 -11.24 -18.69 14.35
CA PRO A 744 -11.48 -18.74 12.91
C PRO A 744 -10.18 -18.78 12.09
N TYR A 745 -9.08 -18.34 12.69
CA TYR A 745 -7.76 -18.35 12.07
C TYR A 745 -6.78 -19.33 12.73
N MET A 746 -7.30 -20.35 13.42
CA MET A 746 -6.55 -21.51 13.95
C MET A 746 -5.28 -21.12 14.74
N ALA A 747 -5.36 -20.04 15.51
CA ALA A 747 -4.25 -19.57 16.33
C ALA A 747 -3.80 -20.62 17.35
N LEU A 748 -4.75 -21.33 17.97
CA LEU A 748 -4.44 -22.39 18.94
C LEU A 748 -3.81 -23.61 18.28
N LYS A 749 -4.16 -23.90 17.03
CA LYS A 749 -3.60 -25.05 16.30
C LYS A 749 -2.12 -24.88 16.03
N ASP A 750 -1.70 -23.68 15.67
CA ASP A 750 -0.32 -23.35 15.35
C ASP A 750 0.50 -22.91 16.58
N PHE A 751 -0.10 -22.80 17.75
CA PHE A 751 0.54 -22.21 18.94
C PHE A 751 1.84 -22.93 19.35
N ASP A 752 1.82 -24.25 19.44
CA ASP A 752 3.01 -25.02 19.86
C ASP A 752 4.16 -24.89 18.87
N SER A 753 3.85 -24.91 17.56
CA SER A 753 4.86 -24.73 16.52
C SER A 753 5.42 -23.32 16.53
N TYR A 754 4.59 -22.31 16.81
CA TYR A 754 5.01 -20.93 16.94
C TYR A 754 5.92 -20.73 18.18
N GLN A 755 5.59 -21.31 19.33
CA GLN A 755 6.46 -21.29 20.50
C GLN A 755 7.84 -21.92 20.24
N LYS A 756 7.88 -23.04 19.53
CA LYS A 756 9.14 -23.70 19.13
C LYS A 756 9.95 -22.79 18.19
N ALA A 757 9.29 -22.13 17.23
CA ALA A 757 9.94 -21.19 16.33
C ALA A 757 10.54 -19.99 17.08
N GLN A 758 9.82 -19.44 18.04
CA GLN A 758 10.28 -18.36 18.93
C GLN A 758 11.48 -18.79 19.81
N ALA A 759 11.46 -20.01 20.31
CA ALA A 759 12.58 -20.56 21.09
C ALA A 759 13.81 -20.76 20.18
N TYR A 760 13.62 -21.32 19.00
CA TYR A 760 14.69 -21.50 17.99
C TYR A 760 15.31 -20.17 17.57
N ALA A 761 14.52 -19.12 17.36
CA ALA A 761 15.02 -17.79 17.10
C ALA A 761 15.93 -17.28 18.21
N SER A 762 15.55 -17.51 19.46
CA SER A 762 16.35 -17.14 20.63
C SER A 762 17.69 -17.89 20.68
N GLU A 763 17.68 -19.19 20.40
CA GLU A 763 18.93 -19.99 20.36
C GLU A 763 19.82 -19.56 19.20
N CYS A 764 19.29 -19.27 18.02
CA CYS A 764 20.06 -18.74 16.90
C CYS A 764 20.70 -17.37 17.26
N TYR A 765 20.00 -16.51 18.01
CA TYR A 765 20.49 -15.20 18.39
C TYR A 765 21.64 -15.26 19.42
N LYS A 766 21.73 -16.29 20.25
CA LYS A 766 22.87 -16.52 21.17
C LYS A 766 24.17 -16.69 20.38
N ASP A 767 24.14 -17.31 19.21
CA ASP A 767 25.27 -17.42 18.28
C ASP A 767 25.23 -16.25 17.28
N GLN A 768 25.89 -15.14 17.65
CA GLN A 768 25.90 -13.93 16.82
C GLN A 768 26.55 -14.15 15.44
N THR A 769 27.51 -15.07 15.31
CA THR A 769 28.09 -15.40 14.00
C THR A 769 27.03 -16.04 13.10
N LYS A 770 26.30 -17.02 13.61
CA LYS A 770 25.18 -17.66 12.91
C LYS A 770 24.10 -16.64 12.54
N TRP A 771 23.73 -15.78 13.51
CA TRP A 771 22.70 -14.76 13.30
C TRP A 771 23.05 -13.79 12.18
N GLN A 772 24.32 -13.31 12.14
CA GLN A 772 24.76 -12.41 11.08
C GLN A 772 24.87 -13.09 9.71
N LYS A 773 25.21 -14.38 9.65
CA LYS A 773 25.16 -15.15 8.40
C LYS A 773 23.71 -15.26 7.86
N MET A 774 22.74 -15.53 8.73
CA MET A 774 21.32 -15.52 8.37
C MET A 774 20.90 -14.13 7.86
N SER A 775 21.31 -13.05 8.57
CA SER A 775 21.03 -11.67 8.18
C SER A 775 21.62 -11.34 6.81
N LEU A 776 22.88 -11.68 6.57
CA LEU A 776 23.55 -11.49 5.27
C LEU A 776 22.83 -12.22 4.14
N ALA A 777 22.43 -13.48 4.37
CA ALA A 777 21.69 -14.26 3.37
C ALA A 777 20.36 -13.60 2.98
N ASN A 778 19.65 -13.02 3.95
CA ASN A 778 18.41 -12.27 3.71
C ASN A 778 18.67 -11.01 2.88
N ILE A 779 19.68 -10.20 3.21
CA ILE A 779 20.06 -9.02 2.42
C ILE A 779 20.41 -9.42 0.98
N ALA A 780 21.27 -10.43 0.82
CA ALA A 780 21.71 -10.92 -0.50
C ALA A 780 20.56 -11.45 -1.35
N GLY A 781 19.57 -12.12 -0.73
CA GLY A 781 18.41 -12.68 -1.42
C GLY A 781 17.29 -11.67 -1.73
N ALA A 782 17.38 -10.44 -1.19
CA ALA A 782 16.28 -9.48 -1.26
C ALA A 782 16.08 -8.83 -2.65
N GLY A 783 17.03 -8.96 -3.56
CA GLY A 783 17.02 -8.24 -4.85
C GLY A 783 15.81 -8.52 -5.73
N ILE A 784 15.26 -9.75 -5.69
CA ILE A 784 14.07 -10.11 -6.47
C ILE A 784 12.80 -9.37 -6.01
N PHE A 785 12.79 -8.86 -4.79
CA PHE A 785 11.65 -8.12 -4.23
C PHE A 785 11.74 -6.62 -4.49
N SER A 786 12.56 -6.17 -5.46
CA SER A 786 12.52 -4.78 -5.91
C SER A 786 11.25 -4.47 -6.70
N ALA A 787 10.72 -3.28 -6.52
CA ALA A 787 9.61 -2.79 -7.35
C ALA A 787 10.03 -2.63 -8.81
N ASP A 788 11.32 -2.38 -9.08
CA ASP A 788 11.88 -2.29 -10.43
C ASP A 788 11.68 -3.63 -11.18
N ARG A 789 12.02 -4.77 -10.56
CA ARG A 789 11.75 -6.10 -11.14
C ARG A 789 10.25 -6.31 -11.36
N SER A 790 9.39 -5.94 -10.36
CA SER A 790 7.93 -6.08 -10.52
C SER A 790 7.41 -5.28 -11.71
N VAL A 791 7.85 -4.05 -11.87
CA VAL A 791 7.45 -3.16 -12.97
C VAL A 791 7.95 -3.68 -14.31
N GLU A 792 9.15 -4.24 -14.38
CA GLU A 792 9.67 -4.90 -15.58
C GLU A 792 8.78 -6.11 -15.99
N ASP A 793 8.36 -6.92 -15.02
CA ASP A 793 7.45 -8.04 -15.28
C ASP A 793 6.08 -7.55 -15.78
N TYR A 794 5.52 -6.50 -15.17
CA TYR A 794 4.29 -5.86 -15.67
C TYR A 794 4.46 -5.29 -17.07
N ALA A 795 5.56 -4.59 -17.32
CA ALA A 795 5.84 -3.96 -18.62
C ALA A 795 5.90 -5.00 -19.74
N ARG A 796 6.59 -6.12 -19.49
CA ARG A 796 6.76 -7.22 -20.46
C ARG A 796 5.47 -8.04 -20.63
N ASP A 797 4.87 -8.51 -19.53
CA ASP A 797 3.87 -9.58 -19.56
C ASP A 797 2.43 -9.09 -19.60
N ILE A 798 2.19 -7.83 -19.21
CA ILE A 798 0.85 -7.27 -19.04
C ILE A 798 0.65 -5.99 -19.84
N TRP A 799 1.50 -4.97 -19.66
CA TRP A 799 1.25 -3.66 -20.27
C TRP A 799 1.76 -3.54 -21.71
N GLY A 800 2.72 -4.38 -22.12
CA GLY A 800 3.36 -4.28 -23.44
C GLY A 800 4.10 -2.96 -23.62
N LEU A 801 4.83 -2.51 -22.59
CA LEU A 801 5.63 -1.30 -22.63
C LEU A 801 7.02 -1.60 -23.19
N SER A 802 7.60 -0.60 -23.87
CA SER A 802 8.99 -0.61 -24.32
C SER A 802 9.73 0.61 -23.75
N LYS A 803 10.99 0.41 -23.38
CA LYS A 803 11.91 1.51 -22.95
C LYS A 803 12.32 2.40 -24.09
#